data_c4b0fe6119835a4966d5f2b09158ba59
#
_entry.id   c4b0fe6119835a4966d5f2b09158ba59
#
_cell.length_a   1.000
_cell.length_b   1.000
_cell.length_c   1.000
_cell.angle_alpha   90.00
_cell.angle_beta   90.00
_cell.angle_gamma   90.00
#
_symmetry.space_group_name_H-M   'P 1'
#
loop_
_entity.id
_entity.type
_entity.pdbx_description
1 polymer ?
#
loop_
_entity_poly.entity_id
_entity_poly.type
_entity_poly.pdbx_seq_one_letter_code
_entity_poly.pdbx_strand_id
1 'polypeptide(L)'
;LARGEAYTQEAPTLWDVDFRTAVAQAELEDRERPGAYHTIAFHKSDGSGDVLIDTTRPELLPACVAVIAHPDDERYKPLFGTTVRTPLFNVEVPVLAHPLAQIDKGTGIAMCCTFGDLTDVIWWRELQLNMRAIISRDGRLIAEAPHGLTDETGITNYNALAGKSTKQAQTAIAEMLATSGEMVGEPRPITHPVKFYEKGDRPLEIVTSRQWYIRNGGRDTELRNALLARGAGLTWHPDHMRHRYSNWVEGLNGDWLVSRQRWFGVPIPVWYKLNEHGEVLHESPLVPNESHLPIDPSTDVPDGFTEAQRGQPGGFIGDPDVMDTWATSSLTPQIAGKWEDDNDLFARVYPFDVRPQGHDIIRTWLFATMVRSHFEHKTAPWSNAALSGWILDPDRKKMSKSKGNVVTPVDLFEQYGSDAVRYWAAGARPGVDTAFSEDQMKVGRKLATKILNVTKFVLGFGDADESVAPTEQVDCAMLHRLAAVVEECTTAFEAFDYARALERTETFFWWFCDDYVELVKTRAYSEDSPEGSLSARIALRRALSTLQRLFAPLLPFATEEVWNWWQTGSVHQAQWPTSAELTSSIATSPDEALLNAVCTTLAIIRRSKTEAKVSQRQGVDMASITASADAARAITAGWIDIANAGSVAQWEIAISENAEIAVAVTLAPVAQ
;
A
#
# COMPACT_ATOMS: atom_id res chain seq x y z
N LEU A 1 26.44 -12.55 -6.11
CA LEU A 1 27.29 -13.07 -7.18
C LEU A 1 27.88 -14.44 -6.82
N ALA A 2 28.60 -14.57 -5.73
CA ALA A 2 29.26 -15.84 -5.32
C ALA A 2 28.28 -17.04 -5.22
N ARG A 3 27.02 -16.79 -4.86
CA ARG A 3 25.96 -17.82 -4.78
C ARG A 3 25.22 -18.03 -6.11
N GLY A 4 25.53 -17.26 -7.16
CA GLY A 4 24.80 -17.29 -8.44
C GLY A 4 23.39 -16.69 -8.37
N GLU A 5 23.05 -15.94 -7.33
CA GLU A 5 21.72 -15.29 -7.16
C GLU A 5 21.60 -14.00 -7.98
N ALA A 6 22.72 -13.32 -8.21
CA ALA A 6 22.82 -12.17 -9.09
C ALA A 6 23.70 -12.48 -10.29
N TYR A 7 23.28 -12.06 -11.48
CA TYR A 7 23.99 -12.31 -12.74
C TYR A 7 23.73 -11.22 -13.75
N THR A 8 24.60 -11.10 -14.76
CA THR A 8 24.43 -10.20 -15.89
C THR A 8 24.11 -10.96 -17.16
N GLN A 9 23.22 -10.43 -17.97
CA GLN A 9 22.84 -11.03 -19.26
C GLN A 9 22.49 -9.94 -20.26
N GLU A 10 22.93 -10.12 -21.50
CA GLU A 10 22.42 -9.34 -22.63
C GLU A 10 21.09 -9.96 -23.09
N ALA A 11 20.04 -9.18 -23.05
CA ALA A 11 18.68 -9.65 -23.33
C ALA A 11 17.79 -8.53 -23.86
N PRO A 12 16.66 -8.88 -24.53
CA PRO A 12 15.59 -7.95 -24.81
C PRO A 12 15.07 -7.33 -23.52
N THR A 13 15.08 -6.00 -23.44
CA THR A 13 14.78 -5.26 -22.23
C THR A 13 13.74 -4.19 -22.52
N LEU A 14 12.69 -4.11 -21.71
CA LEU A 14 11.75 -2.98 -21.72
C LEU A 14 12.49 -1.71 -21.34
N TRP A 15 12.35 -0.69 -22.17
CA TRP A 15 13.18 0.51 -22.14
C TRP A 15 12.34 1.76 -22.26
N ASP A 16 12.55 2.69 -21.33
CA ASP A 16 12.01 4.04 -21.45
C ASP A 16 12.99 4.92 -22.23
N VAL A 17 12.54 5.41 -23.37
CA VAL A 17 13.39 6.17 -24.32
C VAL A 17 13.66 7.61 -23.90
N ASP A 18 12.83 8.18 -23.01
CA ASP A 18 13.02 9.53 -22.49
C ASP A 18 13.97 9.53 -21.29
N PHE A 19 13.74 8.63 -20.33
CA PHE A 19 14.63 8.42 -19.19
C PHE A 19 15.90 7.62 -19.55
N ARG A 20 15.91 6.97 -20.72
CA ARG A 20 17.00 6.12 -21.23
C ARG A 20 17.43 5.06 -20.23
N THR A 21 16.48 4.36 -19.66
CA THR A 21 16.71 3.36 -18.63
C THR A 21 15.85 2.12 -18.84
N ALA A 22 16.36 0.99 -18.38
CA ALA A 22 15.61 -0.26 -18.28
C ALA A 22 14.47 -0.15 -17.26
N VAL A 23 13.35 -0.82 -17.55
CA VAL A 23 12.14 -0.82 -16.72
C VAL A 23 11.83 -2.25 -16.30
N ALA A 24 11.71 -2.48 -14.99
CA ALA A 24 11.37 -3.78 -14.44
C ALA A 24 9.87 -4.07 -14.53
N GLN A 25 9.49 -5.35 -14.51
CA GLN A 25 8.09 -5.77 -14.57
C GLN A 25 7.20 -5.08 -13.51
N ALA A 26 7.73 -4.80 -12.33
CA ALA A 26 7.02 -4.15 -11.24
C ALA A 26 6.70 -2.67 -11.49
N GLU A 27 7.39 -2.02 -12.43
CA GLU A 27 7.26 -0.59 -12.76
C GLU A 27 6.36 -0.35 -13.99
N LEU A 28 5.76 -1.42 -14.54
CA LEU A 28 4.92 -1.35 -15.74
C LEU A 28 3.50 -0.87 -15.42
N GLU A 29 2.98 -0.05 -16.31
CA GLU A 29 1.59 0.39 -16.32
C GLU A 29 1.00 0.18 -17.72
N ASP A 30 -0.20 -0.40 -17.79
CA ASP A 30 -0.97 -0.49 -19.02
C ASP A 30 -1.84 0.77 -19.18
N ARG A 31 -1.72 1.44 -20.32
CA ARG A 31 -2.55 2.61 -20.66
C ARG A 31 -3.24 2.37 -21.97
N GLU A 32 -4.56 2.59 -22.00
CA GLU A 32 -5.34 2.55 -23.24
C GLU A 32 -4.91 3.67 -24.18
N ARG A 33 -4.55 3.30 -25.41
CA ARG A 33 -4.11 4.24 -26.44
C ARG A 33 -4.83 3.98 -27.77
N PRO A 34 -5.17 5.07 -28.51
CA PRO A 34 -5.64 4.92 -29.87
C PRO A 34 -4.50 4.44 -30.75
N GLY A 35 -4.82 3.50 -31.62
CA GLY A 35 -3.93 2.93 -32.65
C GLY A 35 -4.72 2.54 -33.89
N ALA A 36 -4.10 1.86 -34.81
CA ALA A 36 -4.77 1.30 -35.99
C ALA A 36 -4.16 -0.04 -36.38
N TYR A 37 -4.97 -0.96 -36.82
CA TYR A 37 -4.50 -2.13 -37.54
C TYR A 37 -4.22 -1.76 -39.00
N HIS A 38 -3.02 -2.13 -39.44
CA HIS A 38 -2.59 -2.09 -40.84
C HIS A 38 -2.61 -3.54 -41.36
N THR A 39 -3.43 -3.83 -42.35
CA THR A 39 -3.47 -5.16 -42.98
C THR A 39 -2.43 -5.20 -44.09
N ILE A 40 -1.42 -6.05 -43.95
CA ILE A 40 -0.24 -6.09 -44.79
C ILE A 40 -0.17 -7.46 -45.51
N ALA A 41 0.15 -7.46 -46.80
CA ALA A 41 0.30 -8.67 -47.60
C ALA A 41 1.74 -9.19 -47.57
N PHE A 42 1.94 -10.38 -46.98
CA PHE A 42 3.19 -11.15 -47.01
C PHE A 42 3.12 -12.16 -48.18
N HIS A 43 4.12 -12.19 -49.04
CA HIS A 43 4.11 -13.00 -50.27
C HIS A 43 4.57 -14.42 -49.98
N LYS A 44 3.81 -15.44 -50.34
CA LYS A 44 4.26 -16.83 -50.21
C LYS A 44 5.46 -17.06 -51.12
N SER A 45 6.50 -17.72 -50.61
CA SER A 45 7.75 -17.94 -51.34
C SER A 45 7.57 -18.81 -52.61
N ASP A 46 6.50 -19.62 -52.66
CA ASP A 46 6.13 -20.42 -53.84
C ASP A 46 5.34 -19.65 -54.92
N GLY A 47 5.04 -18.39 -54.66
CA GLY A 47 4.27 -17.54 -55.58
C GLY A 47 2.77 -17.84 -55.64
N SER A 48 2.22 -18.67 -54.74
CA SER A 48 0.81 -19.08 -54.74
C SER A 48 -0.17 -18.05 -54.18
N GLY A 49 0.31 -16.86 -53.84
CA GLY A 49 -0.49 -15.74 -53.31
C GLY A 49 0.05 -15.18 -52.01
N ASP A 50 -0.80 -14.49 -51.26
CA ASP A 50 -0.41 -13.70 -50.11
C ASP A 50 -1.00 -14.28 -48.81
N VAL A 51 -0.32 -13.96 -47.69
CA VAL A 51 -0.80 -14.12 -46.33
C VAL A 51 -1.01 -12.73 -45.73
N LEU A 52 -2.25 -12.44 -45.35
CA LEU A 52 -2.60 -11.14 -44.79
C LEU A 52 -2.35 -11.11 -43.27
N ILE A 53 -1.64 -10.10 -42.83
CA ILE A 53 -1.28 -9.91 -41.41
C ILE A 53 -1.74 -8.54 -40.95
N ASP A 54 -2.49 -8.52 -39.83
CA ASP A 54 -2.85 -7.29 -39.16
C ASP A 54 -1.78 -6.92 -38.12
N THR A 55 -1.22 -5.72 -38.22
CA THR A 55 -0.26 -5.21 -37.23
C THR A 55 -0.61 -3.79 -36.79
N THR A 56 -0.35 -3.47 -35.55
CA THR A 56 -0.41 -2.12 -34.99
C THR A 56 0.94 -1.40 -35.06
N ARG A 57 2.00 -2.14 -35.41
CA ARG A 57 3.40 -1.66 -35.46
C ARG A 57 4.08 -1.96 -36.80
N PRO A 58 3.61 -1.38 -37.91
CA PRO A 58 4.20 -1.65 -39.22
C PRO A 58 5.67 -1.23 -39.30
N GLU A 59 6.12 -0.28 -38.46
CA GLU A 59 7.52 0.18 -38.41
C GLU A 59 8.51 -0.91 -38.02
N LEU A 60 8.03 -2.02 -37.43
CA LEU A 60 8.86 -3.16 -37.04
C LEU A 60 9.04 -4.19 -38.17
N LEU A 61 8.41 -3.99 -39.32
CA LEU A 61 8.47 -4.91 -40.44
C LEU A 61 9.92 -5.29 -40.85
N PRO A 62 10.92 -4.36 -40.86
CA PRO A 62 12.33 -4.73 -41.13
C PRO A 62 12.94 -5.70 -40.09
N ALA A 63 12.37 -5.77 -38.92
CA ALA A 63 12.80 -6.67 -37.85
C ALA A 63 12.07 -8.03 -37.83
N CYS A 64 11.17 -8.27 -38.79
CA CYS A 64 10.40 -9.51 -38.85
C CYS A 64 11.32 -10.71 -39.08
N VAL A 65 11.18 -11.76 -38.25
CA VAL A 65 12.01 -12.98 -38.32
C VAL A 65 11.16 -14.25 -38.45
N ALA A 66 9.85 -14.17 -38.25
CA ALA A 66 8.91 -15.27 -38.45
C ALA A 66 7.48 -14.72 -38.55
N VAL A 67 6.55 -15.50 -39.09
CA VAL A 67 5.12 -15.30 -38.90
C VAL A 67 4.55 -16.47 -38.14
N ILE A 68 3.66 -16.21 -37.15
CA ILE A 68 3.26 -17.19 -36.13
C ILE A 68 1.73 -17.24 -36.05
N ALA A 69 1.18 -18.44 -36.14
CA ALA A 69 -0.24 -18.72 -35.94
C ALA A 69 -0.47 -19.80 -34.87
N HIS A 70 -1.69 -19.90 -34.37
CA HIS A 70 -2.06 -20.93 -33.41
C HIS A 70 -2.05 -22.33 -34.08
N PRO A 71 -1.52 -23.38 -33.44
CA PRO A 71 -1.44 -24.72 -34.02
C PRO A 71 -2.80 -25.30 -34.41
N ASP A 72 -3.88 -24.88 -33.77
CA ASP A 72 -5.25 -25.34 -34.05
C ASP A 72 -5.99 -24.46 -35.07
N ASP A 73 -5.37 -23.42 -35.61
CA ASP A 73 -6.00 -22.58 -36.62
C ASP A 73 -5.93 -23.25 -38.02
N GLU A 74 -7.05 -23.82 -38.42
CA GLU A 74 -7.18 -24.53 -39.70
C GLU A 74 -6.81 -23.69 -40.92
N ARG A 75 -6.91 -22.37 -40.83
CA ARG A 75 -6.58 -21.45 -41.95
C ARG A 75 -5.09 -21.46 -42.29
N TYR A 76 -4.24 -21.68 -41.27
CA TYR A 76 -2.79 -21.54 -41.38
C TYR A 76 -2.05 -22.89 -41.24
N LYS A 77 -2.72 -23.97 -40.85
CA LYS A 77 -2.13 -25.33 -40.78
C LYS A 77 -1.38 -25.74 -42.07
N PRO A 78 -1.91 -25.49 -43.28
CA PRO A 78 -1.22 -25.85 -44.49
C PRO A 78 0.07 -25.05 -44.76
N LEU A 79 0.28 -23.95 -44.06
CA LEU A 79 1.44 -23.07 -44.22
C LEU A 79 2.57 -23.35 -43.23
N PHE A 80 2.32 -24.14 -42.19
CA PHE A 80 3.38 -24.44 -41.19
C PHE A 80 4.54 -25.19 -41.86
N GLY A 81 5.77 -24.67 -41.62
CA GLY A 81 6.99 -25.19 -42.22
C GLY A 81 7.29 -24.65 -43.60
N THR A 82 6.42 -23.77 -44.18
CA THR A 82 6.72 -23.03 -45.38
C THR A 82 7.34 -21.67 -45.05
N THR A 83 7.67 -20.86 -46.08
CA THR A 83 8.19 -19.51 -45.92
C THR A 83 7.33 -18.48 -46.63
N VAL A 84 7.38 -17.27 -46.10
CA VAL A 84 6.82 -16.07 -46.77
C VAL A 84 7.86 -14.97 -46.83
N ARG A 85 7.70 -14.05 -47.77
CA ARG A 85 8.56 -12.86 -47.94
C ARG A 85 7.89 -11.63 -47.36
N THR A 86 8.64 -10.87 -46.56
CA THR A 86 8.16 -9.62 -46.02
C THR A 86 7.97 -8.57 -47.12
N PRO A 87 6.86 -7.81 -47.13
CA PRO A 87 6.66 -6.68 -48.04
C PRO A 87 7.75 -5.62 -47.83
N LEU A 88 8.02 -4.79 -48.83
CA LEU A 88 9.03 -3.73 -48.88
C LEU A 88 10.50 -4.19 -48.68
N PHE A 89 10.74 -5.25 -47.88
CA PHE A 89 12.10 -5.66 -47.50
C PHE A 89 12.53 -7.00 -48.08
N ASN A 90 11.62 -7.75 -48.66
CA ASN A 90 11.86 -9.01 -49.38
C ASN A 90 12.66 -10.06 -48.57
N VAL A 91 12.51 -10.05 -47.25
CA VAL A 91 13.14 -11.02 -46.35
C VAL A 91 12.29 -12.28 -46.26
N GLU A 92 12.90 -13.43 -46.50
CA GLU A 92 12.26 -14.71 -46.38
C GLU A 92 12.21 -15.14 -44.89
N VAL A 93 11.02 -15.41 -44.38
CA VAL A 93 10.78 -15.78 -42.98
C VAL A 93 9.87 -17.01 -42.86
N PRO A 94 10.09 -17.90 -41.89
CA PRO A 94 9.30 -19.12 -41.72
C PRO A 94 7.89 -18.83 -41.18
N VAL A 95 6.94 -19.68 -41.52
CA VAL A 95 5.61 -19.76 -40.96
C VAL A 95 5.62 -20.84 -39.86
N LEU A 96 5.41 -20.44 -38.62
CA LEU A 96 5.54 -21.30 -37.46
C LEU A 96 4.26 -21.38 -36.60
N ALA A 97 4.11 -22.46 -35.85
CA ALA A 97 3.01 -22.65 -34.92
C ALA A 97 3.42 -22.34 -33.48
N HIS A 98 2.58 -21.63 -32.74
CA HIS A 98 2.78 -21.44 -31.31
C HIS A 98 1.47 -21.21 -30.55
N PRO A 99 1.23 -21.88 -29.39
CA PRO A 99 -0.04 -21.84 -28.65
C PRO A 99 -0.40 -20.46 -28.07
N LEU A 100 0.54 -19.51 -27.94
CA LEU A 100 0.26 -18.14 -27.51
C LEU A 100 -0.25 -17.23 -28.64
N ALA A 101 -0.27 -17.69 -29.90
CA ALA A 101 -0.92 -16.96 -31.00
C ALA A 101 -2.45 -17.00 -30.79
N GLN A 102 -3.14 -15.89 -30.99
CA GLN A 102 -4.58 -15.76 -30.73
C GLN A 102 -5.35 -15.86 -32.05
N ILE A 103 -6.20 -16.88 -32.18
CA ILE A 103 -6.96 -17.20 -33.41
C ILE A 103 -7.91 -16.05 -33.82
N ASP A 104 -8.46 -15.34 -32.83
CA ASP A 104 -9.47 -14.30 -32.98
C ASP A 104 -8.90 -12.87 -32.98
N LYS A 105 -7.58 -12.70 -32.84
CA LYS A 105 -6.93 -11.40 -32.85
C LYS A 105 -6.45 -11.03 -34.27
N GLY A 106 -6.97 -9.93 -34.82
CA GLY A 106 -6.66 -9.50 -36.18
C GLY A 106 -6.96 -10.58 -37.19
N THR A 107 -5.98 -10.94 -38.03
CA THR A 107 -6.09 -12.02 -39.02
C THR A 107 -5.87 -13.43 -38.42
N GLY A 108 -5.47 -13.55 -37.14
CA GLY A 108 -5.14 -14.83 -36.45
C GLY A 108 -3.71 -15.31 -36.71
N ILE A 109 -2.96 -14.63 -37.56
CA ILE A 109 -1.53 -14.83 -37.78
C ILE A 109 -0.80 -13.51 -37.51
N ALA A 110 0.32 -13.53 -36.84
CA ALA A 110 1.08 -12.35 -36.46
C ALA A 110 2.52 -12.41 -36.98
N MET A 111 3.07 -11.27 -37.34
CA MET A 111 4.51 -11.13 -37.58
C MET A 111 5.24 -11.09 -36.21
N CYS A 112 6.27 -11.91 -36.07
CA CYS A 112 7.20 -11.84 -34.93
C CYS A 112 8.38 -10.94 -35.31
N CYS A 113 8.40 -9.77 -34.74
CA CYS A 113 9.47 -8.80 -34.95
C CYS A 113 10.31 -8.72 -33.67
N THR A 114 11.60 -8.81 -33.76
CA THR A 114 12.49 -8.79 -32.60
C THR A 114 12.92 -7.37 -32.22
N PHE A 115 12.18 -6.61 -31.31
CA PHE A 115 11.07 -7.13 -30.48
C PHE A 115 9.94 -6.10 -30.51
N GLY A 116 8.71 -6.54 -30.81
CA GLY A 116 7.53 -5.67 -30.86
C GLY A 116 6.80 -5.60 -29.51
N ASP A 117 6.64 -6.74 -28.86
CA ASP A 117 6.05 -6.86 -27.54
C ASP A 117 6.67 -8.02 -26.73
N LEU A 118 6.16 -8.27 -25.52
CA LEU A 118 6.64 -9.35 -24.66
C LEU A 118 6.34 -10.74 -25.24
N THR A 119 5.32 -10.88 -26.07
CA THR A 119 4.99 -12.15 -26.72
C THR A 119 6.04 -12.50 -27.77
N ASP A 120 6.51 -11.49 -28.52
CA ASP A 120 7.63 -11.65 -29.47
C ASP A 120 8.90 -12.16 -28.78
N VAL A 121 9.18 -11.70 -27.55
CA VAL A 121 10.32 -12.16 -26.74
C VAL A 121 10.17 -13.63 -26.35
N ILE A 122 8.93 -14.08 -26.01
CA ILE A 122 8.66 -15.48 -25.70
C ILE A 122 8.85 -16.32 -26.95
N TRP A 123 8.24 -15.95 -28.06
CA TRP A 123 8.38 -16.65 -29.34
C TRP A 123 9.83 -16.74 -29.80
N TRP A 124 10.57 -15.64 -29.75
CA TRP A 124 11.99 -15.61 -30.08
C TRP A 124 12.79 -16.63 -29.28
N ARG A 125 12.56 -16.68 -27.96
CA ARG A 125 13.28 -17.59 -27.06
C ARG A 125 12.87 -19.06 -27.27
N GLU A 126 11.57 -19.35 -27.32
CA GLU A 126 11.07 -20.74 -27.38
C GLU A 126 11.26 -21.37 -28.77
N LEU A 127 11.12 -20.60 -29.81
CA LEU A 127 11.33 -21.05 -31.19
C LEU A 127 12.78 -20.84 -31.67
N GLN A 128 13.67 -20.33 -30.81
CA GLN A 128 15.10 -20.08 -31.12
C GLN A 128 15.30 -19.26 -32.40
N LEU A 129 14.51 -18.18 -32.57
CA LEU A 129 14.55 -17.34 -33.75
C LEU A 129 15.81 -16.46 -33.74
N ASN A 130 16.23 -16.02 -34.94
CA ASN A 130 17.31 -15.05 -35.09
C ASN A 130 16.92 -13.71 -34.47
N MET A 131 17.89 -12.99 -33.91
CA MET A 131 17.68 -11.64 -33.40
C MET A 131 17.95 -10.60 -34.50
N ARG A 132 17.01 -9.68 -34.69
CA ARG A 132 17.13 -8.56 -35.64
C ARG A 132 16.59 -7.27 -34.99
N ALA A 133 17.32 -6.75 -34.00
CA ALA A 133 16.94 -5.52 -33.30
C ALA A 133 17.19 -4.30 -34.22
N ILE A 134 16.20 -3.40 -34.29
CA ILE A 134 16.26 -2.18 -35.12
C ILE A 134 16.01 -0.90 -34.32
N ILE A 135 15.66 -0.99 -33.05
CA ILE A 135 15.39 0.17 -32.20
C ILE A 135 16.59 0.40 -31.29
N SER A 136 17.14 1.60 -31.32
CA SER A 136 18.22 2.05 -30.44
C SER A 136 17.68 2.57 -29.10
N ARG A 137 18.59 2.79 -28.13
CA ARG A 137 18.24 3.26 -26.78
C ARG A 137 17.63 4.68 -26.71
N ASP A 138 17.70 5.44 -27.80
CA ASP A 138 17.03 6.76 -27.93
C ASP A 138 15.65 6.67 -28.63
N GLY A 139 15.15 5.46 -28.90
CA GLY A 139 13.86 5.21 -29.52
C GLY A 139 13.80 5.52 -31.01
N ARG A 140 14.97 5.49 -31.69
CA ARG A 140 15.09 5.67 -33.13
C ARG A 140 15.49 4.37 -33.81
N LEU A 141 15.16 4.24 -35.09
CA LEU A 141 15.68 3.14 -35.87
C LEU A 141 17.20 3.29 -36.00
N ILE A 142 17.95 2.19 -35.84
CA ILE A 142 19.40 2.19 -35.97
C ILE A 142 19.83 2.63 -37.39
N ALA A 143 20.99 3.26 -37.49
CA ALA A 143 21.43 3.85 -38.76
C ALA A 143 21.81 2.80 -39.79
N GLU A 144 22.36 1.67 -39.38
CA GLU A 144 22.77 0.58 -40.22
C GLU A 144 21.62 -0.40 -40.48
N ALA A 145 21.52 -0.90 -41.74
CA ALA A 145 20.54 -1.93 -42.06
C ALA A 145 20.78 -3.20 -41.20
N PRO A 146 19.71 -3.80 -40.66
CA PRO A 146 19.86 -4.94 -39.78
C PRO A 146 20.44 -6.15 -40.51
N HIS A 147 21.22 -6.96 -39.77
CA HIS A 147 21.79 -8.17 -40.32
C HIS A 147 20.72 -9.12 -40.91
N GLY A 148 20.98 -9.66 -42.11
CA GLY A 148 20.04 -10.52 -42.82
C GLY A 148 19.05 -9.78 -43.73
N LEU A 149 19.14 -8.46 -43.85
CA LEU A 149 18.51 -7.68 -44.91
C LEU A 149 19.53 -7.54 -46.05
N THR A 150 19.39 -8.36 -47.08
CA THR A 150 20.36 -8.50 -48.19
C THR A 150 19.83 -8.00 -49.55
N ASP A 151 18.54 -7.79 -49.68
CA ASP A 151 17.90 -7.28 -50.89
C ASP A 151 18.20 -5.79 -51.08
N GLU A 152 18.65 -5.37 -52.25
CA GLU A 152 19.01 -3.98 -52.53
C GLU A 152 17.84 -3.01 -52.38
N THR A 153 16.63 -3.41 -52.76
CA THR A 153 15.41 -2.61 -52.60
C THR A 153 15.07 -2.50 -51.11
N GLY A 154 15.16 -3.62 -50.38
CA GLY A 154 14.94 -3.66 -48.94
C GLY A 154 15.93 -2.77 -48.16
N ILE A 155 17.20 -2.79 -48.51
CA ILE A 155 18.25 -1.91 -47.96
C ILE A 155 17.93 -0.44 -48.27
N THR A 156 17.52 -0.12 -49.49
CA THR A 156 17.16 1.25 -49.88
C THR A 156 15.96 1.73 -49.06
N ASN A 157 14.93 0.89 -48.88
CA ASN A 157 13.75 1.18 -48.09
C ASN A 157 14.11 1.38 -46.62
N TYR A 158 15.01 0.54 -46.06
CA TYR A 158 15.47 0.71 -44.69
C TYR A 158 16.24 2.01 -44.49
N ASN A 159 17.13 2.37 -45.40
CA ASN A 159 17.89 3.62 -45.34
C ASN A 159 17.00 4.86 -45.30
N ALA A 160 15.83 4.80 -45.92
CA ALA A 160 14.83 5.87 -45.86
C ALA A 160 14.17 5.99 -44.47
N LEU A 161 14.25 4.95 -43.64
CA LEU A 161 13.70 4.89 -42.28
C LEU A 161 14.75 5.13 -41.19
N ALA A 162 16.01 4.87 -41.48
CA ALA A 162 17.13 4.96 -40.56
C ALA A 162 17.17 6.32 -39.81
N GLY A 163 17.38 6.30 -38.49
CA GLY A 163 17.41 7.49 -37.63
C GLY A 163 16.05 8.15 -37.32
N LYS A 164 14.96 7.69 -37.93
CA LYS A 164 13.61 8.17 -37.59
C LYS A 164 13.17 7.61 -36.24
N SER A 165 12.36 8.39 -35.50
CA SER A 165 11.66 7.85 -34.36
C SER A 165 10.64 6.79 -34.78
N THR A 166 10.26 5.87 -33.86
CA THR A 166 9.28 4.82 -34.15
C THR A 166 7.99 5.38 -34.74
N LYS A 167 7.47 6.51 -34.24
CA LYS A 167 6.28 7.15 -34.79
C LYS A 167 6.49 7.70 -36.23
N GLN A 168 7.64 8.32 -36.51
CA GLN A 168 7.96 8.81 -37.84
C GLN A 168 8.15 7.65 -38.82
N ALA A 169 8.79 6.56 -38.40
CA ALA A 169 8.97 5.35 -39.20
C ALA A 169 7.63 4.66 -39.46
N GLN A 170 6.71 4.62 -38.47
CA GLN A 170 5.36 4.09 -38.65
C GLN A 170 4.61 4.80 -39.78
N THR A 171 4.62 6.13 -39.78
CA THR A 171 4.00 6.93 -40.86
C THR A 171 4.65 6.64 -42.21
N ALA A 172 5.98 6.68 -42.27
CA ALA A 172 6.71 6.47 -43.51
C ALA A 172 6.50 5.07 -44.12
N ILE A 173 6.53 4.01 -43.27
CA ILE A 173 6.25 2.64 -43.74
C ILE A 173 4.81 2.49 -44.23
N ALA A 174 3.83 3.09 -43.55
CA ALA A 174 2.45 3.03 -43.99
C ALA A 174 2.28 3.67 -45.40
N GLU A 175 2.95 4.79 -45.66
CA GLU A 175 2.98 5.43 -46.97
C GLU A 175 3.68 4.56 -48.04
N MET A 176 4.81 3.93 -47.68
CA MET A 176 5.55 3.03 -48.56
C MET A 176 4.70 1.80 -48.94
N LEU A 177 4.04 1.17 -47.95
CA LEU A 177 3.15 0.01 -48.17
C LEU A 177 1.92 0.37 -49.03
N ALA A 178 1.36 1.55 -48.85
CA ALA A 178 0.27 2.03 -49.69
C ALA A 178 0.74 2.27 -51.13
N THR A 179 1.95 2.81 -51.33
CA THR A 179 2.53 3.08 -52.63
C THR A 179 2.90 1.80 -53.38
N SER A 180 3.43 0.79 -52.70
CA SER A 180 3.78 -0.51 -53.28
C SER A 180 2.56 -1.39 -53.57
N GLY A 181 1.39 -1.05 -52.98
CA GLY A 181 0.17 -1.85 -53.07
C GLY A 181 0.13 -3.06 -52.10
N GLU A 182 1.07 -3.16 -51.19
CA GLU A 182 1.16 -4.23 -50.18
C GLU A 182 0.35 -3.93 -48.93
N MET A 183 -0.23 -2.73 -48.77
CA MET A 183 -1.27 -2.43 -47.78
C MET A 183 -2.64 -2.77 -48.35
N VAL A 184 -3.40 -3.59 -47.64
CA VAL A 184 -4.73 -4.04 -48.06
C VAL A 184 -5.81 -3.26 -47.30
N GLY A 185 -6.47 -2.37 -48.03
CA GLY A 185 -7.49 -1.49 -47.47
C GLY A 185 -6.94 -0.33 -46.63
N GLU A 186 -7.83 0.39 -45.97
CA GLU A 186 -7.49 1.50 -45.08
C GLU A 186 -7.15 1.02 -43.65
N PRO A 187 -6.24 1.70 -42.93
CA PRO A 187 -5.97 1.38 -41.54
C PRO A 187 -7.23 1.44 -40.67
N ARG A 188 -7.50 0.39 -39.89
CA ARG A 188 -8.70 0.26 -39.04
C ARG A 188 -8.41 0.77 -37.63
N PRO A 189 -9.06 1.85 -37.16
CA PRO A 189 -8.85 2.39 -35.81
C PRO A 189 -9.17 1.38 -34.74
N ILE A 190 -8.34 1.32 -33.68
CA ILE A 190 -8.54 0.53 -32.49
C ILE A 190 -8.11 1.31 -31.25
N THR A 191 -8.56 0.87 -30.10
CA THR A 191 -7.99 1.25 -28.80
C THR A 191 -7.47 -0.02 -28.14
N HIS A 192 -6.24 0.01 -27.66
CA HIS A 192 -5.60 -1.16 -27.06
C HIS A 192 -4.65 -0.76 -25.92
N PRO A 193 -4.39 -1.65 -24.94
CA PRO A 193 -3.45 -1.41 -23.88
C PRO A 193 -2.02 -1.40 -24.42
N VAL A 194 -1.25 -0.39 -24.01
CA VAL A 194 0.16 -0.21 -24.35
C VAL A 194 0.96 -0.09 -23.07
N LYS A 195 2.13 -0.72 -23.02
CA LYS A 195 3.03 -0.68 -21.85
C LYS A 195 3.72 0.67 -21.73
N PHE A 196 3.67 1.22 -20.52
CA PHE A 196 4.37 2.44 -20.11
C PHE A 196 5.22 2.17 -18.87
N TYR A 197 6.25 2.94 -18.70
CA TYR A 197 6.84 3.15 -17.38
C TYR A 197 5.87 3.98 -16.54
N GLU A 198 5.65 3.61 -15.28
CA GLU A 198 4.68 4.29 -14.40
C GLU A 198 4.90 5.81 -14.28
N LYS A 199 6.16 6.28 -14.48
CA LYS A 199 6.57 7.69 -14.46
C LYS A 199 6.79 8.28 -15.86
N GLY A 200 6.71 7.46 -16.91
CA GLY A 200 6.97 7.87 -18.30
C GLY A 200 5.70 8.32 -19.02
N ASP A 201 5.86 9.18 -20.02
CA ASP A 201 4.76 9.69 -20.85
C ASP A 201 4.72 9.06 -22.24
N ARG A 202 5.75 8.29 -22.61
CA ARG A 202 5.85 7.57 -23.89
C ARG A 202 5.72 6.06 -23.71
N PRO A 203 5.20 5.36 -24.71
CA PRO A 203 5.25 3.90 -24.76
C PRO A 203 6.67 3.38 -24.60
N LEU A 204 6.81 2.26 -23.89
CA LEU A 204 8.08 1.56 -23.79
C LEU A 204 8.44 0.90 -25.13
N GLU A 205 9.72 0.90 -25.43
CA GLU A 205 10.30 0.11 -26.50
C GLU A 205 11.03 -1.11 -25.92
N ILE A 206 11.32 -2.11 -26.75
CA ILE A 206 12.18 -3.23 -26.37
C ILE A 206 13.51 -3.06 -27.10
N VAL A 207 14.59 -2.92 -26.32
CA VAL A 207 15.94 -2.79 -26.83
C VAL A 207 16.81 -3.93 -26.32
N THR A 208 17.81 -4.34 -27.09
CA THR A 208 18.83 -5.28 -26.59
C THR A 208 19.82 -4.53 -25.73
N SER A 209 19.94 -4.95 -24.49
CA SER A 209 20.88 -4.36 -23.54
C SER A 209 21.36 -5.38 -22.52
N ARG A 210 22.60 -5.20 -22.05
CA ARG A 210 23.15 -5.97 -20.93
C ARG A 210 22.64 -5.37 -19.65
N GLN A 211 22.06 -6.22 -18.78
CA GLN A 211 21.45 -5.81 -17.53
C GLN A 211 21.81 -6.79 -16.41
N TRP A 212 21.74 -6.33 -15.17
CA TRP A 212 21.84 -7.15 -13.98
C TRP A 212 20.47 -7.68 -13.56
N TYR A 213 20.46 -8.94 -13.17
CA TYR A 213 19.27 -9.64 -12.70
C TYR A 213 19.52 -10.29 -11.36
N ILE A 214 18.49 -10.35 -10.52
CA ILE A 214 18.45 -11.15 -9.30
C ILE A 214 17.37 -12.21 -9.46
N ARG A 215 17.69 -13.47 -9.13
CA ARG A 215 16.72 -14.57 -9.16
C ARG A 215 15.59 -14.26 -8.20
N ASN A 216 14.35 -14.41 -8.66
CA ASN A 216 13.15 -14.10 -7.89
C ASN A 216 12.01 -15.11 -8.10
N GLY A 217 12.28 -16.23 -8.74
CA GLY A 217 11.28 -17.23 -9.09
C GLY A 217 10.61 -17.00 -10.45
N GLY A 218 10.97 -15.95 -11.20
CA GLY A 218 10.42 -15.70 -12.53
C GLY A 218 10.80 -16.77 -13.56
N ARG A 219 11.96 -17.41 -13.39
CA ARG A 219 12.46 -18.51 -14.25
C ARG A 219 12.61 -19.81 -13.50
N ASP A 220 12.56 -19.82 -12.18
CA ASP A 220 12.78 -20.94 -11.30
C ASP A 220 11.49 -21.29 -10.55
N THR A 221 10.87 -22.40 -10.91
CA THR A 221 9.60 -22.85 -10.33
C THR A 221 9.74 -23.28 -8.87
N GLU A 222 10.88 -23.84 -8.45
CA GLU A 222 11.10 -24.23 -7.05
C GLU A 222 11.22 -22.99 -6.17
N LEU A 223 12.00 -22.00 -6.60
CA LEU A 223 12.10 -20.72 -5.91
C LEU A 223 10.74 -19.99 -5.87
N ARG A 224 10.00 -19.99 -6.98
CA ARG A 224 8.64 -19.42 -7.04
C ARG A 224 7.73 -20.04 -5.99
N ASN A 225 7.69 -21.38 -5.92
CA ASN A 225 6.89 -22.10 -4.95
C ASN A 225 7.33 -21.83 -3.51
N ALA A 226 8.62 -21.71 -3.27
CA ALA A 226 9.16 -21.36 -1.96
C ALA A 226 8.73 -19.94 -1.54
N LEU A 227 8.75 -18.97 -2.45
CA LEU A 227 8.29 -17.59 -2.18
C LEU A 227 6.77 -17.52 -1.96
N LEU A 228 5.97 -18.30 -2.71
CA LEU A 228 4.54 -18.45 -2.45
C LEU A 228 4.27 -19.01 -1.05
N ALA A 229 5.02 -20.06 -0.66
CA ALA A 229 4.91 -20.63 0.68
C ALA A 229 5.30 -19.62 1.80
N ARG A 230 6.33 -18.79 1.58
CA ARG A 230 6.68 -17.70 2.52
C ARG A 230 5.54 -16.71 2.68
N GLY A 231 4.92 -16.26 1.58
CA GLY A 231 3.78 -15.36 1.61
C GLY A 231 2.54 -15.97 2.26
N ALA A 232 2.30 -17.26 2.06
CA ALA A 232 1.22 -18.00 2.70
C ALA A 232 1.42 -18.16 4.23
N GLY A 233 2.66 -18.15 4.70
CA GLY A 233 3.02 -18.21 6.12
C GLY A 233 2.86 -16.89 6.87
N LEU A 234 2.59 -15.76 6.20
CA LEU A 234 2.32 -14.48 6.84
C LEU A 234 0.85 -14.37 7.27
N THR A 235 0.63 -13.64 8.36
CA THR A 235 -0.71 -13.15 8.70
C THR A 235 -0.95 -11.83 7.98
N TRP A 236 -1.99 -11.77 7.16
CA TRP A 236 -2.31 -10.60 6.34
C TRP A 236 -3.47 -9.80 6.93
N HIS A 237 -3.28 -8.48 7.05
CA HIS A 237 -4.30 -7.56 7.55
C HIS A 237 -4.59 -6.48 6.48
N PRO A 238 -5.73 -6.59 5.74
CA PRO A 238 -6.72 -7.68 5.74
C PRO A 238 -6.27 -8.91 4.94
N ASP A 239 -6.84 -10.08 5.27
CA ASP A 239 -6.43 -11.38 4.69
C ASP A 239 -6.48 -11.43 3.16
N HIS A 240 -7.47 -10.79 2.52
CA HIS A 240 -7.60 -10.79 1.06
C HIS A 240 -6.39 -10.17 0.31
N MET A 241 -5.56 -9.37 0.97
CA MET A 241 -4.35 -8.79 0.36
C MET A 241 -3.29 -9.84 0.03
N ARG A 242 -3.36 -11.02 0.64
CA ARG A 242 -2.55 -12.19 0.27
C ARG A 242 -2.65 -12.51 -1.21
N HIS A 243 -3.84 -12.39 -1.80
CA HIS A 243 -4.06 -12.68 -3.22
C HIS A 243 -3.29 -11.73 -4.15
N ARG A 244 -3.07 -10.47 -3.74
CA ARG A 244 -2.22 -9.55 -4.52
C ARG A 244 -0.77 -10.01 -4.57
N TYR A 245 -0.26 -10.56 -3.46
CA TYR A 245 1.08 -11.14 -3.42
C TYR A 245 1.16 -12.42 -4.25
N SER A 246 0.23 -13.37 -4.05
CA SER A 246 0.22 -14.65 -4.79
C SER A 246 0.12 -14.42 -6.29
N ASN A 247 -0.84 -13.60 -6.74
CA ASN A 247 -1.00 -13.28 -8.16
C ASN A 247 0.24 -12.63 -8.77
N TRP A 248 0.93 -11.77 -7.99
CA TRP A 248 2.19 -11.18 -8.44
C TRP A 248 3.28 -12.23 -8.64
N VAL A 249 3.48 -13.11 -7.66
CA VAL A 249 4.52 -14.15 -7.71
C VAL A 249 4.23 -15.18 -8.81
N GLU A 250 2.98 -15.59 -8.97
CA GLU A 250 2.52 -16.47 -10.04
C GLU A 250 2.68 -15.85 -11.43
N GLY A 251 2.44 -14.54 -11.54
CA GLY A 251 2.53 -13.77 -12.77
C GLY A 251 3.95 -13.31 -13.16
N LEU A 252 4.99 -13.74 -12.43
CA LEU A 252 6.38 -13.42 -12.78
C LEU A 252 6.78 -14.12 -14.09
N ASN A 253 7.28 -13.34 -15.05
CA ASN A 253 7.70 -13.81 -16.35
C ASN A 253 9.22 -13.81 -16.58
N GLY A 254 9.99 -13.32 -15.60
CA GLY A 254 11.46 -13.23 -15.64
C GLY A 254 12.02 -12.89 -14.27
N ASP A 255 13.35 -12.94 -14.16
CA ASP A 255 14.04 -12.55 -12.96
C ASP A 255 14.03 -11.03 -12.76
N TRP A 256 14.26 -10.58 -11.55
CA TRP A 256 14.22 -9.17 -11.19
C TRP A 256 15.35 -8.40 -11.85
N LEU A 257 15.03 -7.57 -12.82
CA LEU A 257 15.95 -6.63 -13.45
C LEU A 257 16.28 -5.53 -12.42
N VAL A 258 17.53 -5.55 -11.93
CA VAL A 258 17.95 -4.70 -10.80
C VAL A 258 18.77 -3.49 -11.23
N SER A 259 19.42 -3.52 -12.41
CA SER A 259 20.23 -2.41 -12.90
C SER A 259 19.37 -1.26 -13.48
N ARG A 260 19.83 -0.04 -13.25
CA ARG A 260 19.23 1.19 -13.78
C ARG A 260 20.33 2.10 -14.33
N GLN A 261 20.05 2.70 -15.46
CA GLN A 261 20.90 3.69 -16.10
C GLN A 261 20.51 5.08 -15.60
N ARG A 262 20.96 5.42 -14.40
CA ARG A 262 20.66 6.69 -13.73
C ARG A 262 21.94 7.32 -13.20
N TRP A 263 21.94 8.64 -13.11
CA TRP A 263 23.08 9.37 -12.56
C TRP A 263 23.28 9.13 -11.07
N PHE A 264 22.19 8.96 -10.31
CA PHE A 264 22.23 8.80 -8.87
C PHE A 264 21.58 7.50 -8.42
N GLY A 265 22.26 6.80 -7.53
CA GLY A 265 21.82 5.54 -6.94
C GLY A 265 22.98 4.83 -6.26
N VAL A 266 22.69 3.65 -5.67
CA VAL A 266 23.73 2.78 -5.15
C VAL A 266 24.40 2.05 -6.32
N PRO A 267 25.70 2.25 -6.56
CA PRO A 267 26.39 1.64 -7.69
C PRO A 267 26.46 0.12 -7.55
N ILE A 268 26.56 -0.57 -8.67
CA ILE A 268 26.84 -2.01 -8.70
C ILE A 268 28.36 -2.16 -8.53
N PRO A 269 28.87 -2.75 -7.43
CA PRO A 269 30.28 -2.66 -7.06
C PRO A 269 31.14 -3.67 -7.82
N VAL A 270 31.16 -3.58 -9.15
CA VAL A 270 31.95 -4.45 -10.01
C VAL A 270 32.68 -3.68 -11.12
N TRP A 271 33.77 -4.25 -11.61
CA TRP A 271 34.47 -3.76 -12.80
C TRP A 271 34.60 -4.91 -13.81
N TYR A 272 34.99 -4.57 -15.02
CA TYR A 272 35.29 -5.50 -16.10
C TYR A 272 36.65 -5.24 -16.65
N LYS A 273 37.38 -6.31 -17.00
CA LYS A 273 38.64 -6.20 -17.73
C LYS A 273 38.37 -5.75 -19.16
N LEU A 274 39.30 -4.99 -19.72
CA LEU A 274 39.36 -4.68 -21.13
C LEU A 274 40.41 -5.58 -21.80
N ASN A 275 40.09 -6.12 -22.97
CA ASN A 275 41.07 -6.87 -23.76
C ASN A 275 42.11 -5.91 -24.43
N GLU A 276 43.04 -6.47 -25.20
CA GLU A 276 44.07 -5.69 -25.89
C GLU A 276 43.51 -4.73 -26.97
N HIS A 277 42.24 -4.92 -27.38
CA HIS A 277 41.49 -4.05 -28.30
C HIS A 277 40.61 -3.03 -27.60
N GLY A 278 40.58 -3.04 -26.26
CA GLY A 278 39.70 -2.17 -25.47
C GLY A 278 38.24 -2.65 -25.36
N GLU A 279 37.93 -3.89 -25.74
CA GLU A 279 36.59 -4.46 -25.63
C GLU A 279 36.36 -5.02 -24.19
N VAL A 280 35.15 -4.85 -23.69
CA VAL A 280 34.79 -5.24 -22.34
C VAL A 280 34.55 -6.75 -22.22
N LEU A 281 35.25 -7.38 -21.30
CA LEU A 281 35.13 -8.81 -21.01
C LEU A 281 34.09 -9.06 -19.91
N HIS A 282 32.80 -9.09 -20.31
CA HIS A 282 31.67 -9.20 -19.39
C HIS A 282 31.57 -10.54 -18.65
N GLU A 283 32.17 -11.61 -19.19
CA GLU A 283 32.07 -12.97 -18.63
C GLU A 283 32.86 -13.17 -17.33
N SER A 284 33.74 -12.24 -17.00
CA SER A 284 34.63 -12.32 -15.84
C SER A 284 34.66 -10.99 -15.07
N PRO A 285 33.56 -10.62 -14.39
CA PRO A 285 33.52 -9.39 -13.60
C PRO A 285 34.57 -9.44 -12.47
N LEU A 286 35.24 -8.32 -12.21
CA LEU A 286 36.09 -8.11 -11.07
C LEU A 286 35.23 -7.68 -9.89
N VAL A 287 35.19 -8.53 -8.86
CA VAL A 287 34.38 -8.30 -7.66
C VAL A 287 35.31 -7.89 -6.51
N PRO A 288 35.01 -6.82 -5.76
CA PRO A 288 35.80 -6.40 -4.62
C PRO A 288 35.75 -7.42 -3.47
N ASN A 289 36.73 -7.38 -2.60
CA ASN A 289 36.66 -8.04 -1.31
C ASN A 289 35.60 -7.31 -0.43
N GLU A 290 34.81 -8.05 0.35
CA GLU A 290 33.79 -7.48 1.24
C GLU A 290 34.38 -6.45 2.22
N SER A 291 35.62 -6.63 2.67
CA SER A 291 36.28 -5.68 3.57
C SER A 291 36.57 -4.31 2.94
N HIS A 292 36.49 -4.20 1.60
CA HIS A 292 36.70 -2.94 0.87
C HIS A 292 35.42 -2.18 0.60
N LEU A 293 34.25 -2.75 0.93
CA LEU A 293 32.95 -2.06 0.76
C LEU A 293 32.81 -0.90 1.77
N PRO A 294 32.13 0.19 1.41
CA PRO A 294 31.44 0.45 0.14
C PRO A 294 32.39 0.81 -1.01
N ILE A 295 32.02 0.44 -2.24
CA ILE A 295 32.76 0.70 -3.48
C ILE A 295 31.89 1.44 -4.48
N ASP A 296 32.47 2.48 -5.11
CA ASP A 296 31.95 3.10 -6.32
C ASP A 296 32.90 2.79 -7.50
N PRO A 297 32.51 1.89 -8.44
CA PRO A 297 33.37 1.51 -9.54
C PRO A 297 33.76 2.66 -10.47
N SER A 298 33.06 3.78 -10.43
CA SER A 298 33.35 4.96 -11.25
C SER A 298 34.58 5.73 -10.73
N THR A 299 34.89 5.62 -9.44
CA THR A 299 35.97 6.33 -8.77
C THR A 299 37.02 5.40 -8.15
N ASP A 300 36.61 4.22 -7.72
CA ASP A 300 37.49 3.26 -7.08
C ASP A 300 38.17 2.34 -8.10
N VAL A 301 39.30 1.75 -7.70
CA VAL A 301 40.16 0.90 -8.56
C VAL A 301 40.13 -0.55 -8.06
N PRO A 302 39.91 -1.54 -8.93
CA PRO A 302 39.99 -2.94 -8.52
C PRO A 302 41.38 -3.37 -8.13
N ASP A 303 41.48 -4.37 -7.25
CA ASP A 303 42.77 -4.93 -6.81
C ASP A 303 43.63 -5.35 -8.00
N GLY A 304 44.92 -4.99 -7.94
CA GLY A 304 45.90 -5.30 -8.97
C GLY A 304 45.94 -4.36 -10.17
N PHE A 305 45.12 -3.29 -10.16
CA PHE A 305 45.11 -2.24 -11.18
C PHE A 305 45.49 -0.88 -10.59
N THR A 306 45.75 0.07 -11.48
CA THR A 306 46.00 1.48 -11.16
C THR A 306 45.00 2.37 -11.92
N GLU A 307 44.73 3.58 -11.42
CA GLU A 307 43.81 4.53 -12.07
C GLU A 307 44.19 4.84 -13.54
N ALA A 308 45.50 4.84 -13.84
CA ALA A 308 45.98 5.05 -15.21
C ALA A 308 45.55 3.98 -16.23
N GLN A 309 45.07 2.83 -15.74
CA GLN A 309 44.60 1.73 -16.59
C GLN A 309 43.11 1.79 -16.84
N ARG A 310 42.40 2.72 -16.18
CA ARG A 310 40.96 2.89 -16.39
C ARG A 310 40.64 3.27 -17.83
N GLY A 311 39.80 2.49 -18.50
CA GLY A 311 39.42 2.72 -19.88
C GLY A 311 40.51 2.46 -20.93
N GLN A 312 41.67 1.90 -20.54
CA GLN A 312 42.78 1.58 -21.45
C GLN A 312 42.74 0.11 -21.89
N PRO A 313 43.17 -0.22 -23.11
CA PRO A 313 43.37 -1.62 -23.51
C PRO A 313 44.20 -2.39 -22.50
N GLY A 314 43.79 -3.60 -22.13
CA GLY A 314 44.42 -4.39 -21.08
C GLY A 314 44.15 -3.89 -19.64
N GLY A 315 43.39 -2.83 -19.47
CA GLY A 315 43.01 -2.27 -18.20
C GLY A 315 41.60 -2.72 -17.73
N PHE A 316 40.86 -1.80 -17.19
CA PHE A 316 39.51 -2.08 -16.65
C PHE A 316 38.55 -0.92 -16.87
N ILE A 317 37.24 -1.23 -16.72
CA ILE A 317 36.15 -0.24 -16.67
C ILE A 317 35.17 -0.61 -15.56
N GLY A 318 34.66 0.38 -14.85
CA GLY A 318 33.59 0.18 -13.85
C GLY A 318 32.24 -0.12 -14.50
N ASP A 319 31.37 -0.86 -13.80
CA ASP A 319 29.98 -0.99 -14.21
C ASP A 319 29.32 0.40 -14.12
N PRO A 320 28.67 0.89 -15.18
CA PRO A 320 28.09 2.23 -15.20
C PRO A 320 26.72 2.30 -14.52
N ASP A 321 26.12 1.16 -14.20
CA ASP A 321 24.75 1.08 -13.73
C ASP A 321 24.66 1.22 -12.20
N VAL A 322 23.50 1.70 -11.75
CA VAL A 322 23.15 1.73 -10.33
C VAL A 322 22.04 0.73 -10.04
N MET A 323 21.87 0.36 -8.78
CA MET A 323 20.81 -0.55 -8.37
C MET A 323 19.44 0.14 -8.37
N ASP A 324 18.39 -0.60 -8.70
CA ASP A 324 17.01 -0.27 -8.41
C ASP A 324 16.87 0.11 -6.93
N THR A 325 16.13 1.17 -6.65
CA THR A 325 15.86 1.62 -5.28
C THR A 325 15.23 0.53 -4.40
N TRP A 326 14.46 -0.38 -5.01
CA TRP A 326 13.88 -1.50 -4.27
C TRP A 326 14.90 -2.54 -3.82
N ALA A 327 16.07 -2.59 -4.44
CA ALA A 327 17.20 -3.41 -3.97
C ALA A 327 17.72 -2.90 -2.62
N THR A 328 17.91 -1.58 -2.47
CA THR A 328 18.30 -0.97 -1.20
C THR A 328 17.19 -1.01 -0.17
N SER A 329 15.95 -0.69 -0.57
CA SER A 329 14.77 -0.73 0.31
C SER A 329 14.48 -2.13 0.84
N SER A 330 14.87 -3.18 0.12
CA SER A 330 14.74 -4.57 0.57
C SER A 330 15.60 -4.90 1.80
N LEU A 331 16.61 -4.08 2.13
CA LEU A 331 17.46 -4.20 3.32
C LEU A 331 16.85 -3.57 4.58
N THR A 332 15.67 -2.97 4.50
CA THR A 332 15.06 -2.24 5.64
C THR A 332 15.03 -3.04 6.95
N PRO A 333 14.64 -4.34 6.97
CA PRO A 333 14.68 -5.12 8.22
C PRO A 333 16.08 -5.30 8.77
N GLN A 334 17.06 -5.57 7.90
CA GLN A 334 18.46 -5.75 8.30
C GLN A 334 19.04 -4.44 8.86
N ILE A 335 18.77 -3.31 8.19
CA ILE A 335 19.24 -1.98 8.65
C ILE A 335 18.60 -1.63 10.01
N ALA A 336 17.28 -1.80 10.13
CA ALA A 336 16.56 -1.49 11.37
C ALA A 336 16.97 -2.41 12.54
N GLY A 337 17.26 -3.67 12.25
CA GLY A 337 17.74 -4.66 13.23
C GLY A 337 19.25 -4.59 13.49
N LYS A 338 20.00 -3.68 12.82
CA LYS A 338 21.46 -3.59 12.89
C LYS A 338 22.16 -4.93 12.59
N TRP A 339 21.76 -5.57 11.49
CA TRP A 339 22.37 -6.81 11.03
C TRP A 339 23.90 -6.65 10.89
N GLU A 340 24.65 -7.58 11.46
CA GLU A 340 26.13 -7.60 11.55
C GLU A 340 26.76 -6.53 12.47
N ASP A 341 26.03 -5.46 12.83
CA ASP A 341 26.52 -4.44 13.76
C ASP A 341 26.18 -4.76 15.23
N ASP A 342 24.97 -5.32 15.47
CA ASP A 342 24.47 -5.69 16.79
C ASP A 342 23.70 -7.02 16.71
N ASN A 343 24.43 -8.12 16.88
CA ASN A 343 23.88 -9.47 16.78
C ASN A 343 22.82 -9.78 17.85
N ASP A 344 22.91 -9.18 19.05
CA ASP A 344 21.91 -9.36 20.10
C ASP A 344 20.59 -8.69 19.73
N LEU A 345 20.63 -7.45 19.27
CA LEU A 345 19.45 -6.75 18.79
C LEU A 345 18.82 -7.48 17.61
N PHE A 346 19.63 -7.83 16.61
CA PHE A 346 19.14 -8.52 15.42
C PHE A 346 18.42 -9.83 15.76
N ALA A 347 19.01 -10.66 16.63
CA ALA A 347 18.41 -11.93 17.05
C ALA A 347 17.07 -11.75 17.80
N ARG A 348 16.88 -10.60 18.49
CA ARG A 348 15.64 -10.29 19.20
C ARG A 348 14.54 -9.73 18.32
N VAL A 349 14.88 -9.00 17.25
CA VAL A 349 13.90 -8.29 16.44
C VAL A 349 13.63 -8.94 15.08
N TYR A 350 14.53 -9.81 14.60
CA TYR A 350 14.38 -10.46 13.30
C TYR A 350 13.99 -11.93 13.43
N PRO A 351 12.95 -12.43 12.75
CA PRO A 351 11.99 -11.68 11.94
C PRO A 351 11.17 -10.66 12.74
N PHE A 352 10.82 -9.53 12.12
CA PHE A 352 10.00 -8.51 12.75
C PHE A 352 8.55 -8.98 12.96
N ASP A 353 7.83 -8.34 13.89
CA ASP A 353 6.44 -8.69 14.18
C ASP A 353 5.50 -8.21 13.07
N VAL A 354 5.68 -6.99 12.59
CA VAL A 354 4.74 -6.38 11.65
C VAL A 354 5.42 -5.52 10.58
N ARG A 355 4.89 -5.60 9.36
CA ARG A 355 5.22 -4.72 8.24
C ARG A 355 4.00 -3.88 7.86
N PRO A 356 3.92 -2.60 8.26
CA PRO A 356 2.92 -1.68 7.77
C PRO A 356 3.36 -1.09 6.42
N GLN A 357 2.48 -1.10 5.43
CA GLN A 357 2.71 -0.50 4.12
C GLN A 357 1.43 -0.28 3.31
N GLY A 358 1.50 0.50 2.23
CA GLY A 358 0.48 0.57 1.21
C GLY A 358 0.41 -0.72 0.37
N HIS A 359 -0.76 -1.03 -0.15
CA HIS A 359 -0.96 -2.22 -0.97
C HIS A 359 -0.29 -2.12 -2.36
N ASP A 360 0.01 -0.93 -2.82
CA ASP A 360 0.65 -0.65 -4.11
C ASP A 360 2.12 -1.10 -4.18
N ILE A 361 2.80 -1.17 -3.03
CA ILE A 361 4.19 -1.59 -2.95
C ILE A 361 4.38 -3.06 -2.52
N ILE A 362 3.33 -3.88 -2.58
CA ILE A 362 3.43 -5.34 -2.37
C ILE A 362 4.36 -5.96 -3.42
N ARG A 363 4.20 -5.58 -4.68
CA ARG A 363 4.99 -6.10 -5.81
C ARG A 363 6.45 -5.61 -5.85
N THR A 364 6.75 -4.57 -5.11
CA THR A 364 8.07 -3.95 -5.05
C THR A 364 8.72 -4.17 -3.68
N TRP A 365 8.46 -3.30 -2.71
CA TRP A 365 9.12 -3.32 -1.40
C TRP A 365 8.91 -4.63 -0.64
N LEU A 366 7.64 -5.09 -0.49
CA LEU A 366 7.36 -6.33 0.24
C LEU A 366 8.02 -7.53 -0.45
N PHE A 367 7.79 -7.68 -1.77
CA PHE A 367 8.31 -8.80 -2.53
C PHE A 367 9.84 -8.82 -2.58
N ALA A 368 10.50 -7.68 -2.85
CA ALA A 368 11.95 -7.57 -2.86
C ALA A 368 12.57 -7.92 -1.50
N THR A 369 11.95 -7.49 -0.39
CA THR A 369 12.38 -7.85 0.96
C THR A 369 12.19 -9.34 1.23
N MET A 370 11.08 -9.93 0.76
CA MET A 370 10.83 -11.37 0.88
C MET A 370 11.89 -12.21 0.14
N VAL A 371 12.25 -11.82 -1.08
CA VAL A 371 13.29 -12.47 -1.88
C VAL A 371 14.63 -12.43 -1.13
N ARG A 372 15.03 -11.26 -0.65
CA ARG A 372 16.29 -11.09 0.11
C ARG A 372 16.31 -11.95 1.38
N SER A 373 15.24 -11.88 2.18
CA SER A 373 15.11 -12.65 3.40
C SER A 373 15.15 -14.17 3.15
N HIS A 374 14.49 -14.60 2.06
CA HIS A 374 14.52 -16.00 1.65
C HIS A 374 15.95 -16.47 1.34
N PHE A 375 16.73 -15.69 0.59
CA PHE A 375 18.10 -16.06 0.24
C PHE A 375 19.05 -15.99 1.43
N GLU A 376 18.97 -14.93 2.23
CA GLU A 376 19.94 -14.70 3.31
C GLU A 376 19.60 -15.47 4.59
N HIS A 377 18.37 -15.39 5.05
CA HIS A 377 17.96 -15.89 6.36
C HIS A 377 17.08 -17.15 6.30
N LYS A 378 16.67 -17.60 5.11
CA LYS A 378 15.78 -18.77 4.91
C LYS A 378 14.45 -18.66 5.65
N THR A 379 13.98 -17.46 5.91
CA THR A 379 12.73 -17.16 6.61
C THR A 379 11.97 -16.00 5.95
N ALA A 380 10.73 -15.74 6.38
CA ALA A 380 10.05 -14.48 6.08
C ALA A 380 10.65 -13.35 6.95
N PRO A 381 10.68 -12.11 6.49
CA PRO A 381 11.29 -11.00 7.22
C PRO A 381 10.43 -10.45 8.37
N TRP A 382 9.15 -10.81 8.44
CA TRP A 382 8.17 -10.45 9.47
C TRP A 382 7.07 -11.50 9.56
N SER A 383 6.26 -11.43 10.63
CA SER A 383 5.14 -12.35 10.87
C SER A 383 3.83 -11.84 10.29
N ASN A 384 3.60 -10.52 10.36
CA ASN A 384 2.37 -9.87 9.94
C ASN A 384 2.62 -8.81 8.86
N ALA A 385 1.76 -8.76 7.86
CA ALA A 385 1.71 -7.72 6.84
C ALA A 385 0.43 -6.88 7.03
N ALA A 386 0.59 -5.62 7.48
CA ALA A 386 -0.53 -4.70 7.69
C ALA A 386 -0.63 -3.73 6.50
N LEU A 387 -1.68 -3.87 5.68
CA LEU A 387 -1.83 -3.16 4.41
C LEU A 387 -2.84 -2.02 4.53
N SER A 388 -2.46 -0.83 4.07
CA SER A 388 -3.37 0.31 3.92
C SER A 388 -3.88 0.42 2.48
N GLY A 389 -5.05 1.07 2.32
CA GLY A 389 -5.53 1.53 1.02
C GLY A 389 -4.83 2.81 0.55
N TRP A 390 -5.34 3.38 -0.53
CA TRP A 390 -4.92 4.68 -1.05
C TRP A 390 -5.46 5.83 -0.20
N ILE A 391 -4.69 6.91 -0.12
CA ILE A 391 -5.24 8.21 0.24
C ILE A 391 -5.72 8.88 -1.04
N LEU A 392 -7.01 9.18 -1.09
CA LEU A 392 -7.68 9.82 -2.21
C LEU A 392 -7.88 11.31 -1.93
N ASP A 393 -7.98 12.10 -2.99
CA ASP A 393 -8.38 13.49 -2.87
C ASP A 393 -9.87 13.64 -2.43
N PRO A 394 -10.38 14.86 -2.16
CA PRO A 394 -11.77 15.05 -1.76
C PRO A 394 -12.80 14.51 -2.77
N ASP A 395 -12.43 14.44 -4.06
CA ASP A 395 -13.26 13.89 -5.13
C ASP A 395 -13.13 12.36 -5.27
N ARG A 396 -12.44 11.71 -4.33
CA ARG A 396 -12.13 10.27 -4.32
C ARG A 396 -11.28 9.79 -5.49
N LYS A 397 -10.42 10.66 -6.02
CA LYS A 397 -9.44 10.30 -7.06
C LYS A 397 -8.06 10.06 -6.45
N LYS A 398 -7.30 9.16 -7.04
CA LYS A 398 -5.91 8.90 -6.64
C LYS A 398 -5.09 10.18 -6.75
N MET A 399 -4.40 10.55 -5.67
CA MET A 399 -3.49 11.67 -5.65
C MET A 399 -2.24 11.38 -6.48
N SER A 400 -1.82 12.35 -7.31
CA SER A 400 -0.55 12.27 -8.03
C SER A 400 0.02 13.67 -8.26
N LYS A 401 1.35 13.78 -8.25
CA LYS A 401 2.05 15.05 -8.52
C LYS A 401 1.71 15.61 -9.90
N SER A 402 1.57 14.73 -10.89
CA SER A 402 1.24 15.12 -12.27
C SER A 402 -0.16 15.73 -12.42
N LYS A 403 -1.10 15.37 -11.54
CA LYS A 403 -2.47 15.92 -11.53
C LYS A 403 -2.60 17.16 -10.65
N GLY A 404 -1.57 17.50 -9.85
CA GLY A 404 -1.60 18.65 -8.95
C GLY A 404 -2.58 18.56 -7.80
N ASN A 405 -3.11 17.36 -7.49
CA ASN A 405 -4.10 17.12 -6.44
C ASN A 405 -3.51 16.51 -5.16
N VAL A 406 -2.20 16.63 -4.98
CA VAL A 406 -1.51 16.13 -3.79
C VAL A 406 -1.68 17.13 -2.65
N VAL A 407 -2.18 16.65 -1.51
CA VAL A 407 -2.21 17.39 -0.24
C VAL A 407 -1.06 16.90 0.63
N THR A 408 -0.24 17.84 1.11
CA THR A 408 0.85 17.55 2.05
C THR A 408 0.38 17.75 3.48
N PRO A 409 0.84 16.96 4.46
CA PRO A 409 0.35 17.07 5.83
C PRO A 409 0.92 18.25 6.62
N VAL A 410 1.96 18.96 6.14
CA VAL A 410 2.67 20.00 6.91
C VAL A 410 1.74 21.13 7.36
N ASP A 411 1.01 21.72 6.41
CA ASP A 411 0.06 22.80 6.71
C ASP A 411 -1.09 22.35 7.62
N LEU A 412 -1.45 21.06 7.52
CA LEU A 412 -2.50 20.46 8.34
C LEU A 412 -2.06 20.29 9.80
N PHE A 413 -0.78 19.98 10.02
CA PHE A 413 -0.24 19.90 11.38
C PHE A 413 -0.26 21.26 12.09
N GLU A 414 0.03 22.33 11.35
CA GLU A 414 -0.05 23.70 11.90
C GLU A 414 -1.49 24.11 12.17
N GLN A 415 -2.41 23.80 11.26
CA GLN A 415 -3.81 24.22 11.36
C GLN A 415 -4.61 23.41 12.39
N TYR A 416 -4.48 22.09 12.41
CA TYR A 416 -5.33 21.18 13.20
C TYR A 416 -4.60 20.55 14.38
N GLY A 417 -3.28 20.45 14.34
CA GLY A 417 -2.45 19.71 15.28
C GLY A 417 -2.24 18.26 14.86
N SER A 418 -1.15 17.66 15.34
CA SER A 418 -0.73 16.31 14.94
C SER A 418 -1.76 15.24 15.31
N ASP A 419 -2.36 15.32 16.50
CA ASP A 419 -3.38 14.36 16.94
C ASP A 419 -4.64 14.37 16.09
N ALA A 420 -5.02 15.55 15.55
CA ALA A 420 -6.17 15.67 14.66
C ALA A 420 -5.92 14.97 13.30
N VAL A 421 -4.72 15.11 12.75
CA VAL A 421 -4.32 14.42 11.52
C VAL A 421 -4.23 12.91 11.75
N ARG A 422 -3.67 12.50 12.88
CA ARG A 422 -3.62 11.09 13.30
C ARG A 422 -5.00 10.48 13.50
N TYR A 423 -5.94 11.23 14.10
CA TYR A 423 -7.32 10.81 14.26
C TYR A 423 -7.98 10.49 12.91
N TRP A 424 -7.85 11.40 11.93
CA TRP A 424 -8.33 11.14 10.58
C TRP A 424 -7.69 9.90 9.96
N ALA A 425 -6.37 9.75 10.05
CA ALA A 425 -5.64 8.59 9.53
C ALA A 425 -6.06 7.29 10.24
N ALA A 426 -6.25 7.32 11.56
CA ALA A 426 -6.67 6.17 12.34
C ALA A 426 -8.12 5.73 12.06
N GLY A 427 -8.96 6.62 11.52
CA GLY A 427 -10.31 6.27 11.05
C GLY A 427 -10.31 5.41 9.77
N ALA A 428 -9.16 5.27 9.09
CA ALA A 428 -9.01 4.42 7.92
C ALA A 428 -8.89 2.95 8.32
N ARG A 429 -9.73 2.09 7.76
CA ARG A 429 -9.63 0.63 8.00
C ARG A 429 -8.52 0.01 7.15
N PRO A 430 -7.84 -1.05 7.62
CA PRO A 430 -6.86 -1.77 6.83
C PRO A 430 -7.41 -2.19 5.46
N GLY A 431 -6.63 -1.94 4.40
CA GLY A 431 -6.97 -2.31 3.02
C GLY A 431 -8.04 -1.48 2.33
N VAL A 432 -8.59 -0.46 2.99
CA VAL A 432 -9.66 0.40 2.44
C VAL A 432 -9.11 1.77 2.07
N ASP A 433 -9.50 2.25 0.89
CA ASP A 433 -9.15 3.59 0.44
C ASP A 433 -9.85 4.66 1.30
N THR A 434 -9.10 5.71 1.65
CA THR A 434 -9.59 6.78 2.53
C THR A 434 -9.50 8.12 1.83
N ALA A 435 -10.62 8.82 1.75
CA ALA A 435 -10.64 10.18 1.22
C ALA A 435 -10.04 11.17 2.23
N PHE A 436 -9.29 12.14 1.73
CA PHE A 436 -8.85 13.28 2.52
C PHE A 436 -10.05 14.04 3.08
N SER A 437 -10.04 14.38 4.39
CA SER A 437 -11.15 15.04 5.05
C SER A 437 -10.70 15.95 6.18
N GLU A 438 -10.75 17.26 5.94
CA GLU A 438 -10.52 18.26 6.99
C GLU A 438 -11.58 18.23 8.09
N ASP A 439 -12.81 17.84 7.77
CA ASP A 439 -13.88 17.77 8.77
C ASP A 439 -13.60 16.67 9.80
N GLN A 440 -13.04 15.54 9.40
CA GLN A 440 -12.57 14.52 10.35
C GLN A 440 -11.42 15.03 11.22
N MET A 441 -10.53 15.86 10.68
CA MET A 441 -9.46 16.49 11.47
C MET A 441 -10.03 17.47 12.50
N LYS A 442 -11.07 18.24 12.15
CA LYS A 442 -11.78 19.11 13.12
C LYS A 442 -12.41 18.30 14.25
N VAL A 443 -12.98 17.11 13.95
CA VAL A 443 -13.50 16.18 14.97
C VAL A 443 -12.37 15.71 15.88
N GLY A 444 -11.26 15.24 15.31
CA GLY A 444 -10.08 14.82 16.09
C GLY A 444 -9.54 15.92 17.01
N ARG A 445 -9.48 17.17 16.52
CA ARG A 445 -9.08 18.30 17.35
C ARG A 445 -10.05 18.57 18.53
N LYS A 446 -11.36 18.43 18.28
CA LYS A 446 -12.35 18.54 19.34
C LYS A 446 -12.18 17.44 20.38
N LEU A 447 -11.92 16.21 19.96
CA LEU A 447 -11.67 15.08 20.84
C LEU A 447 -10.42 15.32 21.71
N ALA A 448 -9.30 15.71 21.12
CA ALA A 448 -8.07 16.04 21.86
C ALA A 448 -8.32 17.15 22.89
N THR A 449 -9.03 18.23 22.50
CA THR A 449 -9.42 19.30 23.44
C THR A 449 -10.33 18.81 24.55
N LYS A 450 -11.26 17.89 24.25
CA LYS A 450 -12.17 17.32 25.28
C LYS A 450 -11.39 16.44 26.27
N ILE A 451 -10.37 15.70 25.81
CA ILE A 451 -9.47 14.91 26.70
C ILE A 451 -8.77 15.84 27.70
N LEU A 452 -8.20 16.96 27.23
CA LEU A 452 -7.59 17.97 28.10
C LEU A 452 -8.59 18.51 29.13
N ASN A 453 -9.77 18.89 28.68
CA ASN A 453 -10.77 19.52 29.54
C ASN A 453 -11.35 18.56 30.59
N VAL A 454 -11.67 17.32 30.22
CA VAL A 454 -12.21 16.34 31.16
C VAL A 454 -11.16 15.90 32.16
N THR A 455 -9.90 15.79 31.75
CA THR A 455 -8.81 15.47 32.68
C THR A 455 -8.69 16.58 33.75
N LYS A 456 -8.62 17.86 33.31
CA LYS A 456 -8.58 18.98 34.25
C LYS A 456 -9.78 18.99 35.18
N PHE A 457 -10.97 18.68 34.68
CA PHE A 457 -12.19 18.64 35.47
C PHE A 457 -12.19 17.53 36.50
N VAL A 458 -11.81 16.31 36.12
CA VAL A 458 -11.74 15.15 37.02
C VAL A 458 -10.69 15.35 38.10
N LEU A 459 -9.50 15.84 37.75
CA LEU A 459 -8.45 16.14 38.74
C LEU A 459 -8.86 17.26 39.72
N GLY A 460 -9.74 18.14 39.30
CA GLY A 460 -10.31 19.21 40.14
C GLY A 460 -11.20 18.70 41.32
N PHE A 461 -11.64 17.43 41.29
CA PHE A 461 -12.36 16.84 42.43
C PHE A 461 -11.45 16.47 43.60
N GLY A 462 -10.14 16.50 43.41
CA GLY A 462 -9.13 16.16 44.43
C GLY A 462 -8.60 14.73 44.27
N ASP A 463 -7.67 14.38 45.16
CA ASP A 463 -7.02 13.06 45.14
C ASP A 463 -7.93 11.99 45.72
N ALA A 464 -7.73 10.77 45.27
CA ALA A 464 -8.35 9.57 45.78
C ALA A 464 -7.34 8.41 45.73
N ASP A 465 -7.38 7.53 46.70
CA ASP A 465 -6.61 6.30 46.69
C ASP A 465 -7.28 5.28 45.74
N GLU A 466 -6.71 5.11 44.56
CA GLU A 466 -7.23 4.22 43.51
C GLU A 466 -7.09 2.73 43.87
N SER A 467 -6.35 2.38 44.95
CA SER A 467 -6.28 1.01 45.45
C SER A 467 -7.56 0.60 46.23
N VAL A 468 -8.35 1.57 46.68
CA VAL A 468 -9.62 1.35 47.35
C VAL A 468 -10.72 1.05 46.32
N ALA A 469 -11.61 0.13 46.63
CA ALA A 469 -12.76 -0.20 45.79
C ALA A 469 -13.83 0.90 45.80
N PRO A 470 -14.42 1.27 44.67
CA PRO A 470 -15.62 2.09 44.65
C PRO A 470 -16.79 1.31 45.29
N THR A 471 -17.66 2.01 46.01
CA THR A 471 -18.75 1.39 46.78
C THR A 471 -20.11 1.60 46.11
N GLU A 472 -20.28 2.69 45.36
CA GLU A 472 -21.56 3.02 44.74
C GLU A 472 -21.83 2.16 43.51
N GLN A 473 -23.04 1.63 43.39
CA GLN A 473 -23.42 0.72 42.30
C GLN A 473 -23.29 1.35 40.93
N VAL A 474 -23.60 2.64 40.79
CA VAL A 474 -23.48 3.41 39.56
C VAL A 474 -22.01 3.48 39.10
N ASP A 475 -21.08 3.68 40.04
CA ASP A 475 -19.64 3.76 39.77
C ASP A 475 -19.08 2.38 39.36
N CYS A 476 -19.49 1.33 40.08
CA CYS A 476 -19.14 -0.04 39.74
C CYS A 476 -19.66 -0.44 38.33
N ALA A 477 -20.90 -0.09 38.01
CA ALA A 477 -21.49 -0.39 36.70
C ALA A 477 -20.77 0.34 35.54
N MET A 478 -20.33 1.59 35.76
CA MET A 478 -19.54 2.33 34.79
C MET A 478 -18.18 1.65 34.54
N LEU A 479 -17.47 1.23 35.57
CA LEU A 479 -16.18 0.54 35.43
C LEU A 479 -16.33 -0.82 34.73
N HIS A 480 -17.41 -1.56 34.97
CA HIS A 480 -17.71 -2.80 34.25
C HIS A 480 -17.95 -2.54 32.74
N ARG A 481 -18.69 -1.49 32.41
CA ARG A 481 -18.89 -1.07 31.00
C ARG A 481 -17.56 -0.70 30.35
N LEU A 482 -16.68 0.03 31.06
CA LEU A 482 -15.35 0.36 30.58
C LEU A 482 -14.48 -0.88 30.40
N ALA A 483 -14.57 -1.87 31.31
CA ALA A 483 -13.86 -3.13 31.21
C ALA A 483 -14.22 -3.89 29.89
N ALA A 484 -15.51 -3.91 29.52
CA ALA A 484 -15.94 -4.48 28.24
C ALA A 484 -15.34 -3.71 27.03
N VAL A 485 -15.27 -2.38 27.11
CA VAL A 485 -14.62 -1.55 26.07
C VAL A 485 -13.12 -1.88 25.95
N VAL A 486 -12.42 -2.10 27.07
CA VAL A 486 -11.02 -2.51 27.06
C VAL A 486 -10.83 -3.84 26.33
N GLU A 487 -11.68 -4.83 26.58
CA GLU A 487 -11.63 -6.13 25.89
C GLU A 487 -11.91 -6.00 24.37
N GLU A 488 -12.94 -5.20 24.02
CA GLU A 488 -13.24 -4.92 22.60
C GLU A 488 -12.08 -4.22 21.91
N CYS A 489 -11.46 -3.21 22.54
CA CYS A 489 -10.32 -2.48 21.98
C CYS A 489 -9.09 -3.38 21.87
N THR A 490 -8.82 -4.22 22.87
CA THR A 490 -7.71 -5.19 22.83
C THR A 490 -7.89 -6.14 21.66
N THR A 491 -9.09 -6.74 21.53
CA THR A 491 -9.40 -7.63 20.41
C THR A 491 -9.26 -6.92 19.05
N ALA A 492 -9.68 -5.66 18.95
CA ALA A 492 -9.56 -4.89 17.74
C ALA A 492 -8.10 -4.58 17.38
N PHE A 493 -7.26 -4.19 18.35
CA PHE A 493 -5.84 -3.95 18.12
C PHE A 493 -5.08 -5.24 17.76
N GLU A 494 -5.38 -6.37 18.41
CA GLU A 494 -4.81 -7.68 18.04
C GLU A 494 -5.17 -8.10 16.61
N ALA A 495 -6.34 -7.69 16.13
CA ALA A 495 -6.77 -7.88 14.75
C ALA A 495 -6.28 -6.79 13.78
N PHE A 496 -5.47 -5.82 14.23
CA PHE A 496 -5.03 -4.64 13.47
C PHE A 496 -6.18 -3.72 13.00
N ASP A 497 -7.38 -3.84 13.59
CA ASP A 497 -8.53 -2.96 13.33
C ASP A 497 -8.53 -1.76 14.31
N TYR A 498 -7.52 -0.93 14.18
CA TYR A 498 -7.32 0.26 15.01
C TYR A 498 -8.46 1.29 14.85
N ALA A 499 -9.13 1.30 13.69
CA ALA A 499 -10.30 2.16 13.48
C ALA A 499 -11.47 1.77 14.38
N ARG A 500 -11.69 0.47 14.59
CA ARG A 500 -12.71 -0.03 15.51
C ARG A 500 -12.34 0.28 16.97
N ALA A 501 -11.07 0.12 17.33
CA ALA A 501 -10.61 0.48 18.66
C ALA A 501 -10.85 1.97 18.95
N LEU A 502 -10.55 2.87 17.99
CA LEU A 502 -10.85 4.29 18.09
C LEU A 502 -12.35 4.55 18.28
N GLU A 503 -13.20 3.98 17.42
CA GLU A 503 -14.66 4.13 17.47
C GLU A 503 -15.23 3.72 18.83
N ARG A 504 -14.80 2.58 19.38
CA ARG A 504 -15.28 2.07 20.66
C ARG A 504 -14.83 2.94 21.83
N THR A 505 -13.54 3.32 21.83
CA THR A 505 -13.01 4.22 22.85
C THR A 505 -13.70 5.58 22.83
N GLU A 506 -13.85 6.17 21.64
CA GLU A 506 -14.47 7.48 21.47
C GLU A 506 -15.95 7.47 21.84
N THR A 507 -16.70 6.45 21.43
CA THR A 507 -18.13 6.31 21.78
C THR A 507 -18.31 6.25 23.30
N PHE A 508 -17.51 5.44 23.98
CA PHE A 508 -17.56 5.38 25.44
C PHE A 508 -17.11 6.70 26.08
N PHE A 509 -16.06 7.35 25.56
CA PHE A 509 -15.51 8.59 26.09
C PHE A 509 -16.52 9.75 26.03
N TRP A 510 -17.26 9.91 24.94
CA TRP A 510 -18.32 10.92 24.83
C TRP A 510 -19.43 10.66 25.81
N TRP A 511 -19.92 9.41 25.91
CA TRP A 511 -20.90 9.01 26.92
C TRP A 511 -20.39 9.24 28.36
N PHE A 512 -19.14 8.87 28.65
CA PHE A 512 -18.51 9.11 29.93
C PHE A 512 -18.51 10.60 30.29
N CYS A 513 -18.14 11.47 29.36
CA CYS A 513 -18.09 12.92 29.58
C CYS A 513 -19.47 13.57 29.75
N ASP A 514 -20.42 13.19 28.90
CA ASP A 514 -21.68 13.93 28.75
C ASP A 514 -22.79 13.38 29.64
N ASP A 515 -22.70 12.10 30.03
CA ASP A 515 -23.67 11.43 30.89
C ASP A 515 -23.09 11.11 32.28
N TYR A 516 -22.08 10.25 32.36
CA TYR A 516 -21.60 9.74 33.66
C TYR A 516 -20.95 10.84 34.53
N VAL A 517 -20.00 11.59 33.97
CA VAL A 517 -19.32 12.68 34.74
C VAL A 517 -20.36 13.70 35.21
N GLU A 518 -21.31 14.06 34.39
CA GLU A 518 -22.38 14.97 34.73
C GLU A 518 -23.35 14.40 35.77
N LEU A 519 -23.56 13.08 35.78
CA LEU A 519 -24.39 12.41 36.75
C LEU A 519 -23.78 12.47 38.16
N VAL A 520 -22.49 12.14 38.26
CA VAL A 520 -21.81 11.94 39.58
C VAL A 520 -21.11 13.20 40.11
N LYS A 521 -20.97 14.28 39.30
CA LYS A 521 -20.16 15.46 39.67
C LYS A 521 -20.58 16.08 41.02
N THR A 522 -21.89 16.18 41.30
CA THR A 522 -22.36 16.75 42.55
C THR A 522 -21.94 15.90 43.75
N ARG A 523 -22.06 14.58 43.63
CA ARG A 523 -21.62 13.63 44.66
C ARG A 523 -20.09 13.67 44.81
N ALA A 524 -19.33 13.78 43.74
CA ALA A 524 -17.88 13.88 43.78
C ALA A 524 -17.36 15.11 44.52
N TYR A 525 -18.11 16.22 44.58
CA TYR A 525 -17.82 17.43 45.36
C TYR A 525 -18.42 17.43 46.76
N SER A 526 -19.29 16.49 47.08
CA SER A 526 -20.07 16.51 48.35
C SER A 526 -19.18 16.22 49.56
N GLU A 527 -19.30 17.05 50.58
CA GLU A 527 -18.71 16.85 51.91
C GLU A 527 -19.67 16.08 52.81
N ASP A 528 -20.96 16.08 52.51
CA ASP A 528 -22.02 15.45 53.30
C ASP A 528 -22.05 13.90 53.15
N SER A 529 -21.43 13.37 52.12
CA SER A 529 -21.32 11.93 51.85
C SER A 529 -19.87 11.56 51.53
N PRO A 530 -18.97 11.48 52.51
CA PRO A 530 -17.55 11.22 52.25
C PRO A 530 -17.29 9.89 51.51
N GLU A 531 -18.02 8.83 51.84
CA GLU A 531 -17.89 7.52 51.18
C GLU A 531 -18.37 7.55 49.74
N GLY A 532 -19.52 8.15 49.47
CA GLY A 532 -20.05 8.33 48.10
C GLY A 532 -19.19 9.25 47.24
N SER A 533 -18.64 10.32 47.85
CA SER A 533 -17.68 11.21 47.19
C SER A 533 -16.39 10.49 46.81
N LEU A 534 -15.84 9.71 47.74
CA LEU A 534 -14.63 8.90 47.51
C LEU A 534 -14.86 7.87 46.41
N SER A 535 -16.00 7.16 46.43
CA SER A 535 -16.38 6.20 45.40
C SER A 535 -16.38 6.84 43.99
N ALA A 536 -17.03 8.01 43.83
CA ALA A 536 -17.08 8.74 42.57
C ALA A 536 -15.67 9.15 42.07
N ARG A 537 -14.85 9.70 42.97
CA ARG A 537 -13.48 10.13 42.64
C ARG A 537 -12.60 8.97 42.21
N ILE A 538 -12.66 7.81 42.88
CA ILE A 538 -11.94 6.59 42.50
C ILE A 538 -12.35 6.14 41.12
N ALA A 539 -13.66 6.02 40.86
CA ALA A 539 -14.18 5.57 39.57
C ALA A 539 -13.79 6.51 38.43
N LEU A 540 -13.90 7.83 38.65
CA LEU A 540 -13.51 8.84 37.67
C LEU A 540 -12.01 8.77 37.34
N ARG A 541 -11.12 8.63 38.32
CA ARG A 541 -9.67 8.56 38.12
C ARG A 541 -9.26 7.26 37.41
N ARG A 542 -9.84 6.10 37.83
CA ARG A 542 -9.60 4.84 37.12
C ARG A 542 -10.05 4.88 35.67
N ALA A 543 -11.23 5.42 35.39
CA ALA A 543 -11.72 5.60 34.05
C ALA A 543 -10.82 6.53 33.23
N LEU A 544 -10.36 7.64 33.85
CA LEU A 544 -9.46 8.59 33.19
C LEU A 544 -8.13 7.93 32.78
N SER A 545 -7.47 7.21 33.72
CA SER A 545 -6.24 6.46 33.44
C SER A 545 -6.42 5.46 32.31
N THR A 546 -7.50 4.69 32.32
CA THR A 546 -7.82 3.69 31.31
C THR A 546 -8.04 4.34 29.95
N LEU A 547 -8.84 5.40 29.87
CA LEU A 547 -9.14 6.10 28.62
C LEU A 547 -7.92 6.78 28.02
N GLN A 548 -7.03 7.36 28.84
CA GLN A 548 -5.78 7.94 28.38
C GLN A 548 -4.88 6.87 27.73
N ARG A 549 -4.78 5.67 28.32
CA ARG A 549 -4.01 4.55 27.76
C ARG A 549 -4.65 3.98 26.49
N LEU A 550 -5.99 3.90 26.41
CA LEU A 550 -6.69 3.47 25.20
C LEU A 550 -6.51 4.46 24.03
N PHE A 551 -6.48 5.77 24.30
CA PHE A 551 -6.24 6.78 23.28
C PHE A 551 -4.76 6.98 22.93
N ALA A 552 -3.83 6.61 23.78
CA ALA A 552 -2.40 6.89 23.60
C ALA A 552 -1.82 6.43 22.25
N PRO A 553 -2.14 5.25 21.70
CA PRO A 553 -1.66 4.85 20.39
C PRO A 553 -2.16 5.74 19.23
N LEU A 554 -3.28 6.42 19.42
CA LEU A 554 -4.01 7.16 18.39
C LEU A 554 -3.82 8.68 18.50
N LEU A 555 -3.92 9.22 19.72
CA LEU A 555 -3.73 10.65 20.05
C LEU A 555 -2.56 10.83 21.04
N PRO A 556 -1.32 10.55 20.62
CA PRO A 556 -0.18 10.44 21.52
C PRO A 556 0.16 11.74 22.24
N PHE A 557 -0.03 12.90 21.64
CA PHE A 557 0.40 14.17 22.22
C PHE A 557 -0.57 14.65 23.31
N ALA A 558 -1.86 14.61 23.06
CA ALA A 558 -2.86 15.02 24.05
C ALA A 558 -2.87 14.09 25.26
N THR A 559 -2.69 12.78 25.05
CA THR A 559 -2.66 11.81 26.14
C THR A 559 -1.40 11.92 26.98
N GLU A 560 -0.23 12.11 26.39
CA GLU A 560 1.02 12.34 27.10
C GLU A 560 0.96 13.63 27.93
N GLU A 561 0.45 14.71 27.34
CA GLU A 561 0.28 15.99 28.05
C GLU A 561 -0.54 15.83 29.33
N VAL A 562 -1.74 15.22 29.21
CA VAL A 562 -2.63 15.08 30.37
C VAL A 562 -2.18 14.00 31.35
N TRP A 563 -1.45 12.98 30.91
CA TRP A 563 -0.85 11.97 31.76
C TRP A 563 0.16 12.58 32.71
N ASN A 564 1.04 13.45 32.21
CA ASN A 564 2.07 14.15 32.98
C ASN A 564 1.51 15.13 34.02
N TRP A 565 0.22 15.47 34.01
CA TRP A 565 -0.37 16.30 35.07
C TRP A 565 -0.56 15.57 36.40
N TRP A 566 -0.60 14.22 36.39
CA TRP A 566 -1.00 13.48 37.56
C TRP A 566 -0.39 12.07 37.70
N GLN A 567 0.27 11.59 36.68
CA GLN A 567 0.95 10.29 36.66
C GLN A 567 2.45 10.48 36.49
N THR A 568 3.24 9.49 36.89
CA THR A 568 4.70 9.46 36.72
C THR A 568 5.09 8.67 35.48
N GLY A 569 6.14 9.11 34.79
CA GLY A 569 6.59 8.49 33.53
C GLY A 569 5.69 8.81 32.34
N SER A 570 5.92 8.16 31.21
CA SER A 570 5.17 8.38 29.97
C SER A 570 3.99 7.42 29.85
N VAL A 571 2.86 7.92 29.32
CA VAL A 571 1.70 7.06 28.98
C VAL A 571 2.08 5.99 27.95
N HIS A 572 3.06 6.27 27.11
CA HIS A 572 3.55 5.35 26.06
C HIS A 572 4.41 4.21 26.61
N GLN A 573 4.84 4.29 27.88
CA GLN A 573 5.54 3.24 28.61
C GLN A 573 4.64 2.55 29.64
N ALA A 574 3.44 3.07 29.87
CA ALA A 574 2.47 2.47 30.76
C ALA A 574 1.95 1.13 30.20
N GLN A 575 1.57 0.23 31.10
CA GLN A 575 0.96 -1.04 30.70
C GLN A 575 -0.38 -0.81 29.99
N TRP A 576 -0.65 -1.61 28.95
CA TRP A 576 -1.97 -1.62 28.33
C TRP A 576 -3.05 -1.95 29.36
N PRO A 577 -4.19 -1.23 29.37
CA PRO A 577 -5.22 -1.48 30.38
C PRO A 577 -5.84 -2.87 30.22
N THR A 578 -6.19 -3.48 31.37
CA THR A 578 -6.89 -4.77 31.39
C THR A 578 -8.27 -4.64 32.01
N SER A 579 -9.22 -5.48 31.61
CA SER A 579 -10.55 -5.52 32.25
C SER A 579 -10.46 -5.88 33.72
N ALA A 580 -9.50 -6.74 34.07
CA ALA A 580 -9.28 -7.19 35.44
C ALA A 580 -8.90 -6.05 36.39
N GLU A 581 -8.09 -5.06 35.99
CA GLU A 581 -7.71 -3.94 36.85
C GLU A 581 -8.91 -3.05 37.22
N LEU A 582 -9.95 -3.04 36.38
CA LEU A 582 -11.18 -2.28 36.64
C LEU A 582 -12.18 -3.03 37.51
N THR A 583 -12.21 -4.36 37.42
CA THR A 583 -13.28 -5.19 38.02
C THR A 583 -12.84 -5.99 39.23
N SER A 584 -11.54 -6.29 39.41
CA SER A 584 -11.05 -7.18 40.47
C SER A 584 -11.33 -6.69 41.91
N SER A 585 -11.46 -5.39 42.09
CA SER A 585 -11.78 -4.79 43.42
C SER A 585 -13.29 -4.63 43.66
N ILE A 586 -14.13 -4.93 42.66
CA ILE A 586 -15.59 -4.77 42.74
C ILE A 586 -16.20 -6.08 43.27
N ALA A 587 -16.80 -6.03 44.47
CA ALA A 587 -17.28 -7.20 45.17
C ALA A 587 -18.54 -7.85 44.57
N THR A 588 -19.32 -7.11 43.76
CA THR A 588 -20.57 -7.58 43.18
C THR A 588 -20.60 -7.28 41.70
N SER A 589 -21.04 -8.24 40.86
CA SER A 589 -21.30 -7.99 39.43
C SER A 589 -22.39 -6.92 39.35
N PRO A 590 -22.10 -5.71 38.84
CA PRO A 590 -23.11 -4.66 38.75
C PRO A 590 -24.11 -4.98 37.66
N ASP A 591 -25.32 -4.54 37.91
CA ASP A 591 -26.40 -4.61 36.93
C ASP A 591 -26.21 -3.51 35.87
N GLU A 592 -25.88 -3.89 34.64
CA GLU A 592 -25.80 -2.94 33.53
C GLU A 592 -27.15 -2.23 33.26
N ALA A 593 -28.27 -2.87 33.61
CA ALA A 593 -29.59 -2.27 33.50
C ALA A 593 -29.72 -1.07 34.43
N LEU A 594 -29.01 -1.06 35.57
CA LEU A 594 -28.99 0.06 36.51
C LEU A 594 -28.47 1.33 35.83
N LEU A 595 -27.28 1.26 35.22
CA LEU A 595 -26.66 2.42 34.61
C LEU A 595 -27.49 2.95 33.43
N ASN A 596 -28.06 2.05 32.61
CA ASN A 596 -28.95 2.43 31.51
C ASN A 596 -30.22 3.13 32.01
N ALA A 597 -30.87 2.60 33.04
CA ALA A 597 -32.07 3.18 33.62
C ALA A 597 -31.83 4.58 34.19
N VAL A 598 -30.73 4.74 34.95
CA VAL A 598 -30.33 6.01 35.55
C VAL A 598 -30.02 7.07 34.48
N CYS A 599 -29.17 6.75 33.48
CA CYS A 599 -28.83 7.67 32.44
C CYS A 599 -30.04 8.03 31.56
N THR A 600 -30.90 7.05 31.22
CA THR A 600 -32.13 7.30 30.44
C THR A 600 -33.06 8.25 31.20
N THR A 601 -33.26 8.03 32.49
CA THR A 601 -34.12 8.90 33.33
C THR A 601 -33.61 10.34 33.36
N LEU A 602 -32.29 10.52 33.58
CA LEU A 602 -31.68 11.85 33.57
C LEU A 602 -31.75 12.49 32.17
N ALA A 603 -31.53 11.73 31.10
CA ALA A 603 -31.63 12.23 29.73
C ALA A 603 -33.05 12.76 29.41
N ILE A 604 -34.13 12.06 29.86
CA ILE A 604 -35.49 12.52 29.67
C ILE A 604 -35.75 13.82 30.44
N ILE A 605 -35.31 13.92 31.71
CA ILE A 605 -35.41 15.16 32.50
C ILE A 605 -34.72 16.33 31.80
N ARG A 606 -33.49 16.12 31.31
CA ARG A 606 -32.73 17.15 30.57
C ARG A 606 -33.38 17.54 29.26
N ARG A 607 -33.95 16.58 28.54
CA ARG A 607 -34.71 16.80 27.32
C ARG A 607 -35.91 17.69 27.59
N SER A 608 -36.71 17.40 28.65
CA SER A 608 -37.87 18.19 29.05
C SER A 608 -37.49 19.65 29.32
N LYS A 609 -36.37 19.92 29.98
CA LYS A 609 -35.85 21.27 30.18
C LYS A 609 -35.45 21.96 28.85
N THR A 610 -34.85 21.22 27.93
CA THR A 610 -34.49 21.74 26.59
C THR A 610 -35.73 22.10 25.78
N GLU A 611 -36.76 21.24 25.79
CA GLU A 611 -38.02 21.46 25.10
C GLU A 611 -38.78 22.68 25.68
N ALA A 612 -38.70 22.86 27.01
CA ALA A 612 -39.23 24.04 27.69
C ALA A 612 -38.35 25.28 27.49
N LYS A 613 -37.20 25.19 26.78
CA LYS A 613 -36.25 26.30 26.51
C LYS A 613 -35.72 26.95 27.79
N VAL A 614 -35.52 26.19 28.86
CA VAL A 614 -34.96 26.65 30.13
C VAL A 614 -33.50 26.13 30.31
N SER A 615 -32.79 26.77 31.22
CA SER A 615 -31.44 26.33 31.59
C SER A 615 -31.45 24.92 32.18
N GLN A 616 -30.41 24.12 31.93
CA GLN A 616 -30.25 22.83 32.57
C GLN A 616 -30.12 22.92 34.12
N ARG A 617 -29.82 24.11 34.65
CA ARG A 617 -29.81 24.40 36.10
C ARG A 617 -31.18 24.71 36.68
N GLN A 618 -32.21 24.84 35.86
CA GLN A 618 -33.60 25.09 36.30
C GLN A 618 -34.04 23.96 37.19
N GLY A 619 -34.59 24.29 38.36
CA GLY A 619 -35.15 23.30 39.30
C GLY A 619 -36.34 22.54 38.69
N VAL A 620 -36.51 21.32 39.14
CA VAL A 620 -37.69 20.47 38.86
C VAL A 620 -38.37 20.23 40.20
N ASP A 621 -39.62 20.71 40.34
CA ASP A 621 -40.39 20.51 41.56
C ASP A 621 -40.83 19.05 41.69
N MET A 622 -41.26 18.42 40.60
CA MET A 622 -41.73 17.04 40.62
C MET A 622 -41.28 16.30 39.35
N ALA A 623 -40.79 15.10 39.50
CA ALA A 623 -40.56 14.13 38.44
C ALA A 623 -41.46 12.89 38.67
N SER A 624 -42.49 12.74 37.84
CA SER A 624 -43.36 11.55 37.91
C SER A 624 -42.86 10.52 36.88
N ILE A 625 -42.37 9.38 37.35
CA ILE A 625 -41.70 8.36 36.56
C ILE A 625 -42.64 7.15 36.40
N THR A 626 -42.74 6.61 35.20
CA THR A 626 -43.34 5.31 34.92
C THR A 626 -42.33 4.38 34.35
N ALA A 627 -42.14 3.17 34.94
CA ALA A 627 -41.14 2.22 34.53
C ALA A 627 -41.55 0.78 34.86
N SER A 628 -40.84 -0.21 34.25
CA SER A 628 -40.96 -1.60 34.69
C SER A 628 -40.45 -1.80 36.13
N ALA A 629 -40.77 -2.89 36.78
CA ALA A 629 -40.31 -3.18 38.13
C ALA A 629 -38.78 -3.20 38.29
N ASP A 630 -38.07 -3.72 37.29
CA ASP A 630 -36.61 -3.77 37.29
C ASP A 630 -36.02 -2.38 37.08
N ALA A 631 -36.53 -1.62 36.12
CA ALA A 631 -36.08 -0.25 35.88
C ALA A 631 -36.41 0.66 37.11
N ALA A 632 -37.53 0.46 37.76
CA ALA A 632 -37.90 1.21 38.97
C ALA A 632 -36.90 0.94 40.13
N ARG A 633 -36.48 -0.31 40.33
CA ARG A 633 -35.45 -0.63 41.32
C ARG A 633 -34.08 0.04 40.99
N ALA A 634 -33.70 -0.03 39.70
CA ALA A 634 -32.51 0.60 39.19
C ALA A 634 -32.49 2.11 39.40
N ILE A 635 -33.57 2.79 38.98
CA ILE A 635 -33.79 4.24 39.15
C ILE A 635 -33.70 4.62 40.64
N THR A 636 -34.37 3.85 41.52
CA THR A 636 -34.34 4.09 42.97
C THR A 636 -32.96 3.98 43.54
N ALA A 637 -32.15 2.98 43.13
CA ALA A 637 -30.78 2.79 43.57
C ALA A 637 -29.85 3.95 43.15
N GLY A 638 -30.06 4.55 41.96
CA GLY A 638 -29.26 5.69 41.48
C GLY A 638 -29.92 7.04 41.66
N TRP A 639 -31.03 7.12 42.47
CA TRP A 639 -31.85 8.32 42.53
C TRP A 639 -31.12 9.57 43.00
N ILE A 640 -30.22 9.44 43.98
CA ILE A 640 -29.47 10.57 44.54
C ILE A 640 -28.70 11.29 43.44
N ASP A 641 -28.04 10.55 42.55
CA ASP A 641 -27.29 11.12 41.43
C ASP A 641 -28.24 11.74 40.38
N ILE A 642 -29.38 11.09 40.07
CA ILE A 642 -30.38 11.63 39.17
C ILE A 642 -30.95 12.94 39.71
N ALA A 643 -31.32 12.98 40.97
CA ALA A 643 -31.93 14.13 41.62
C ALA A 643 -30.96 15.34 41.60
N ASN A 644 -29.73 15.09 42.00
CA ASN A 644 -28.67 16.12 41.99
C ASN A 644 -28.37 16.65 40.57
N ALA A 645 -28.13 15.76 39.63
CA ALA A 645 -27.81 16.13 38.26
C ALA A 645 -29.02 16.74 37.52
N GLY A 646 -30.20 16.31 37.82
CA GLY A 646 -31.46 16.80 37.29
C GLY A 646 -32.03 18.01 38.05
N SER A 647 -31.46 18.41 39.18
CA SER A 647 -32.02 19.44 40.11
C SER A 647 -33.49 19.15 40.46
N VAL A 648 -33.80 17.91 40.87
CA VAL A 648 -35.18 17.44 41.16
C VAL A 648 -35.41 17.49 42.65
N ALA A 649 -36.43 18.18 43.09
CA ALA A 649 -36.81 18.33 44.48
C ALA A 649 -37.67 17.14 44.99
N GLN A 650 -38.60 16.70 44.20
CA GLN A 650 -39.55 15.61 44.56
C GLN A 650 -39.70 14.66 43.38
N TRP A 651 -39.98 13.39 43.70
CA TRP A 651 -40.24 12.38 42.69
C TRP A 651 -41.23 11.33 43.14
N GLU A 652 -41.83 10.67 42.21
CA GLU A 652 -42.66 9.49 42.40
C GLU A 652 -42.43 8.50 41.28
N ILE A 653 -42.59 7.21 41.54
CA ILE A 653 -42.44 6.18 40.54
C ILE A 653 -43.61 5.22 40.53
N ALA A 654 -44.25 5.08 39.41
CA ALA A 654 -45.33 4.13 39.14
C ALA A 654 -44.77 2.94 38.36
N ILE A 655 -45.06 1.73 38.87
CA ILE A 655 -44.66 0.49 38.20
C ILE A 655 -45.75 0.09 37.18
N SER A 656 -45.33 -0.16 35.94
CA SER A 656 -46.22 -0.68 34.89
C SER A 656 -45.51 -1.83 34.17
N GLU A 657 -46.21 -2.95 33.99
CA GLU A 657 -45.64 -4.12 33.33
C GLU A 657 -45.18 -3.75 31.90
N ASN A 658 -43.95 -4.10 31.57
CA ASN A 658 -43.30 -3.86 30.25
C ASN A 658 -43.27 -2.38 29.80
N ALA A 659 -43.40 -1.42 30.70
CA ALA A 659 -43.32 0.00 30.35
C ALA A 659 -41.86 0.39 30.04
N GLU A 660 -41.68 1.13 28.95
CA GLU A 660 -40.48 1.94 28.76
C GLU A 660 -40.42 3.04 29.82
N ILE A 661 -39.20 3.50 30.15
CA ILE A 661 -38.98 4.58 31.11
C ILE A 661 -39.61 5.87 30.52
N ALA A 662 -40.60 6.41 31.19
CA ALA A 662 -41.18 7.70 30.88
C ALA A 662 -41.10 8.61 32.10
N VAL A 663 -40.85 9.91 31.90
CA VAL A 663 -40.76 10.89 32.97
C VAL A 663 -41.55 12.13 32.59
N ALA A 664 -42.56 12.45 33.40
CA ALA A 664 -43.24 13.74 33.35
C ALA A 664 -42.57 14.72 34.33
N VAL A 665 -42.19 15.89 33.85
CA VAL A 665 -41.42 16.88 34.60
C VAL A 665 -42.26 18.14 34.85
N THR A 666 -42.43 18.53 36.12
CA THR A 666 -42.94 19.83 36.52
C THR A 666 -41.78 20.73 36.94
N LEU A 667 -41.55 21.80 36.15
CA LEU A 667 -40.48 22.75 36.40
C LEU A 667 -40.78 23.67 37.58
N ALA A 668 -39.78 23.96 38.42
CA ALA A 668 -39.90 24.99 39.41
C ALA A 668 -40.15 26.37 38.81
N PRO A 669 -40.90 27.26 39.50
CA PRO A 669 -41.05 28.64 39.03
C PRO A 669 -39.69 29.31 38.79
N VAL A 670 -39.58 30.02 37.68
CA VAL A 670 -38.39 30.82 37.41
C VAL A 670 -38.30 31.90 38.48
N ALA A 671 -37.25 31.85 39.32
CA ALA A 671 -36.97 32.93 40.27
C ALA A 671 -36.84 34.26 39.48
N GLN A 672 -37.76 35.19 39.73
CA GLN A 672 -37.76 36.53 39.09
C GLN A 672 -36.50 37.31 39.43
#